data_9f9d027d1ea7768b16cae4cf45d7b414
#
_entry.id   9f9d027d1ea7768b16cae4cf45d7b414
#
_cell.length_a   1.000
_cell.length_b   1.000
_cell.length_c   1.000
_cell.angle_alpha   90.00
_cell.angle_beta   90.00
_cell.angle_gamma   90.00
#
_symmetry.space_group_name_H-M   'P 1'
#
loop_
_entity.id
_entity.type
_entity.pdbx_description
1 polymer ?
#
loop_
_entity_poly.entity_id
_entity_poly.type
_entity_poly.pdbx_seq_one_letter_code
_entity_poly.pdbx_strand_id
1 'polypeptide(L)'
;MDLIQALAAELGKDPRHVENVVHLLDEGNTIPLIARYRKELHGAMDDTSLRTLEERLQYLRGLEERREAVKKSIDEQGKLTDELTAAIDSAKTLAEVEDLYRPYKQKRRTRATMAKEKGLEPLAALLFAQERDCPRPEEAARDFVDPEKGVETVEDALQGASDIIAEQISDDAAIRKSLRALISRQGQLVSRAATEDDSVYRLYYDFTQSVARLQGHQVLAINRGEKEGILKVSITLDREQALPLLRRAVVKPGSAAMEFVKSAAEDAYDRLIFPSLEREVRNQLTEQADEGAIGQFALNLKPLLMQPPVKGKVTMGLDPGYRMGCKVAVVDGTGKVLDTAVVYPTYGERQKNEAIAALATLIKKHGVEHIAIGNGTASRETEQMAVELIRQVNEGSAHVSYMIVSEAGASVYSASKLAAEEFPQYDVNLRSAVSIARRLQDPLAELVKIDPKAIGVGQYQHDMPQKQLDEALNGVVEDCVNAVGVDINTASPSLLQRVAGLNGTTAKNVVSYREENGAFTSRAQIKKVPKLGPKAFQQCAGFLRVPESRSVLDNTAVHPESYEAAKALLALSGHTLADVKEGKLSDLPARIKAYGEDKAAGEIGVGVPTLRDIVSELLKPGRDVRDELPKPILRTDVLEMKDLKSGMVLTGTVRNVIDFGVFVDIGVHQDGLVHISQVSNKFIKHPSEVVSVGDVVKVVVLEVDEKKKRISLSMKQAK
;
A
#
# COMPACT_ATOMS: atom_id res chain seq x y z
N MET A 1 -15.24 25.84 -4.68
CA MET A 1 -13.78 25.84 -4.52
C MET A 1 -13.17 25.17 -5.75
N ASP A 2 -12.19 25.79 -6.37
CA ASP A 2 -11.51 25.21 -7.51
C ASP A 2 -10.83 23.89 -7.11
N LEU A 3 -10.94 22.88 -7.97
CA LEU A 3 -10.36 21.53 -7.76
C LEU A 3 -8.86 21.61 -7.47
N ILE A 4 -8.11 22.42 -8.22
CA ILE A 4 -6.66 22.60 -8.05
C ILE A 4 -6.34 23.22 -6.69
N GLN A 5 -7.09 24.25 -6.28
CA GLN A 5 -6.89 24.91 -4.99
C GLN A 5 -7.19 23.95 -3.82
N ALA A 6 -8.27 23.19 -3.93
CA ALA A 6 -8.64 22.19 -2.91
C ALA A 6 -7.56 21.12 -2.77
N LEU A 7 -7.09 20.59 -3.89
CA LEU A 7 -6.07 19.55 -3.94
C LEU A 7 -4.72 20.04 -3.39
N ALA A 8 -4.31 21.26 -3.78
CA ALA A 8 -3.09 21.88 -3.29
C ALA A 8 -3.14 22.13 -1.78
N ALA A 9 -4.27 22.58 -1.25
CA ALA A 9 -4.45 22.79 0.18
C ALA A 9 -4.37 21.48 0.98
N GLU A 10 -5.03 20.42 0.50
CA GLU A 10 -4.95 19.08 1.13
C GLU A 10 -3.52 18.54 1.19
N LEU A 11 -2.75 18.73 0.13
CA LEU A 11 -1.42 18.16 0.00
C LEU A 11 -0.32 19.08 0.57
N GLY A 12 -0.65 20.31 0.89
CA GLY A 12 0.34 21.31 1.33
C GLY A 12 1.37 21.65 0.25
N LYS A 13 0.95 21.69 -1.04
CA LYS A 13 1.81 21.92 -2.19
C LYS A 13 1.41 23.21 -2.91
N ASP A 14 2.35 23.76 -3.69
CA ASP A 14 2.09 24.95 -4.51
C ASP A 14 1.02 24.64 -5.56
N PRO A 15 -0.06 25.45 -5.66
CA PRO A 15 -1.11 25.23 -6.64
C PRO A 15 -0.63 25.14 -8.09
N ARG A 16 0.42 25.86 -8.45
CA ARG A 16 1.00 25.84 -9.81
C ARG A 16 1.61 24.47 -10.12
N HIS A 17 2.32 23.89 -9.16
CA HIS A 17 2.90 22.56 -9.29
C HIS A 17 1.81 21.49 -9.38
N VAL A 18 0.78 21.61 -8.57
CA VAL A 18 -0.37 20.69 -8.60
C VAL A 18 -1.10 20.79 -9.94
N GLU A 19 -1.33 21.99 -10.46
CA GLU A 19 -1.95 22.18 -11.79
C GLU A 19 -1.13 21.53 -12.90
N ASN A 20 0.19 21.74 -12.88
CA ASN A 20 1.11 21.11 -13.84
C ASN A 20 1.02 19.60 -13.82
N VAL A 21 1.01 18.99 -12.62
CA VAL A 21 0.90 17.53 -12.46
C VAL A 21 -0.44 17.02 -12.97
N VAL A 22 -1.55 17.68 -12.62
CA VAL A 22 -2.88 17.31 -13.11
C VAL A 22 -2.93 17.34 -14.63
N HIS A 23 -2.37 18.38 -15.23
CA HIS A 23 -2.31 18.51 -16.68
C HIS A 23 -1.48 17.38 -17.33
N LEU A 24 -0.33 17.06 -16.74
CA LEU A 24 0.53 15.95 -17.21
C LEU A 24 -0.19 14.60 -17.11
N LEU A 25 -0.91 14.35 -16.02
CA LEU A 25 -1.70 13.12 -15.85
C LEU A 25 -2.82 13.03 -16.87
N ASP A 26 -3.51 14.12 -17.12
CA ASP A 26 -4.60 14.18 -18.10
C ASP A 26 -4.11 13.97 -19.54
N GLU A 27 -2.88 14.36 -19.83
CA GLU A 27 -2.21 14.05 -21.10
C GLU A 27 -1.78 12.59 -21.23
N GLY A 28 -1.93 11.80 -20.16
CA GLY A 28 -1.62 10.37 -20.13
C GLY A 28 -0.16 10.05 -19.82
N ASN A 29 0.58 10.97 -19.19
CA ASN A 29 1.93 10.69 -18.72
C ASN A 29 1.86 9.77 -17.49
N THR A 30 2.83 8.87 -17.39
CA THR A 30 2.97 7.94 -16.27
C THR A 30 3.57 8.65 -15.05
N ILE A 31 3.29 8.14 -13.86
CA ILE A 31 3.90 8.66 -12.63
C ILE A 31 5.43 8.60 -12.68
N PRO A 32 6.08 7.49 -13.10
CA PRO A 32 7.54 7.46 -13.21
C PRO A 32 8.12 8.53 -14.12
N LEU A 33 7.51 8.78 -15.28
CA LEU A 33 7.96 9.82 -16.19
C LEU A 33 7.87 11.20 -15.55
N ILE A 34 6.74 11.50 -14.91
CA ILE A 34 6.53 12.79 -14.24
C ILE A 34 7.57 12.98 -13.14
N ALA A 35 7.72 11.98 -12.28
CA ALA A 35 8.64 12.02 -11.15
C ALA A 35 10.08 12.26 -11.58
N ARG A 36 10.53 11.57 -12.61
CA ARG A 36 11.93 11.59 -13.06
C ARG A 36 12.24 12.69 -14.05
N TYR A 37 11.36 12.96 -15.00
CA TYR A 37 11.64 13.79 -16.17
C TYR A 37 10.84 15.09 -16.25
N ARG A 38 10.05 15.43 -15.26
CA ARG A 38 9.24 16.66 -15.21
C ARG A 38 9.37 17.39 -13.88
N LYS A 39 10.57 17.35 -13.30
CA LYS A 39 10.86 17.90 -11.96
C LYS A 39 10.61 19.39 -11.84
N GLU A 40 10.89 20.15 -12.89
CA GLU A 40 10.66 21.59 -12.94
C GLU A 40 9.18 21.92 -12.81
N LEU A 41 8.30 21.05 -13.32
CA LEU A 41 6.86 21.26 -13.34
C LEU A 41 6.20 20.86 -12.00
N HIS A 42 6.72 19.82 -11.33
CA HIS A 42 6.11 19.32 -10.10
C HIS A 42 6.76 19.78 -8.79
N GLY A 43 7.83 20.56 -8.86
CA GLY A 43 8.43 21.15 -7.68
C GLY A 43 9.03 20.14 -6.70
N ALA A 44 9.77 19.14 -7.21
CA ALA A 44 10.45 18.13 -6.41
C ALA A 44 9.53 17.16 -5.62
N MET A 45 8.35 16.88 -6.15
CA MET A 45 7.49 15.83 -5.59
C MET A 45 8.11 14.45 -5.85
N ASP A 46 8.11 13.59 -4.82
CA ASP A 46 8.54 12.20 -4.97
C ASP A 46 7.41 11.32 -5.54
N ASP A 47 7.73 10.06 -5.84
CA ASP A 47 6.77 9.08 -6.36
C ASP A 47 5.54 8.94 -5.45
N THR A 48 5.78 8.88 -4.14
CA THR A 48 4.71 8.73 -3.14
C THR A 48 3.78 9.94 -3.15
N SER A 49 4.33 11.16 -3.20
CA SER A 49 3.54 12.39 -3.29
C SER A 49 2.71 12.44 -4.56
N LEU A 50 3.28 12.05 -5.69
CA LEU A 50 2.59 12.03 -6.98
C LEU A 50 1.46 11.00 -7.01
N ARG A 51 1.65 9.83 -6.43
CA ARG A 51 0.60 8.81 -6.33
C ARG A 51 -0.53 9.25 -5.39
N THR A 52 -0.20 9.88 -4.28
CA THR A 52 -1.18 10.48 -3.38
C THR A 52 -1.99 11.56 -4.10
N LEU A 53 -1.33 12.41 -4.88
CA LEU A 53 -2.00 13.44 -5.68
C LEU A 53 -2.97 12.81 -6.69
N GLU A 54 -2.55 11.79 -7.42
CA GLU A 54 -3.40 11.06 -8.38
C GLU A 54 -4.63 10.46 -7.70
N GLU A 55 -4.44 9.81 -6.57
CA GLU A 55 -5.52 9.20 -5.78
C GLU A 55 -6.53 10.24 -5.30
N ARG A 56 -6.02 11.35 -4.72
CA ARG A 56 -6.88 12.43 -4.23
C ARG A 56 -7.59 13.16 -5.37
N LEU A 57 -6.93 13.31 -6.51
CA LEU A 57 -7.53 13.88 -7.72
C LEU A 57 -8.74 13.05 -8.17
N GLN A 58 -8.59 11.73 -8.24
CA GLN A 58 -9.69 10.83 -8.60
C GLN A 58 -10.84 10.93 -7.59
N TYR A 59 -10.53 10.99 -6.31
CA TYR A 59 -11.54 11.16 -5.26
C TYR A 59 -12.31 12.47 -5.42
N LEU A 60 -11.62 13.60 -5.59
CA LEU A 60 -12.25 14.92 -5.73
C LEU A 60 -13.07 15.03 -7.03
N ARG A 61 -12.61 14.42 -8.10
CA ARG A 61 -13.38 14.34 -9.34
C ARG A 61 -14.64 13.50 -9.18
N GLY A 62 -14.54 12.38 -8.48
CA GLY A 62 -15.70 11.56 -8.13
C GLY A 62 -16.70 12.31 -7.25
N LEU A 63 -16.21 13.10 -6.30
CA LEU A 63 -17.05 13.97 -5.46
C LEU A 63 -17.77 15.02 -6.30
N GLU A 64 -17.08 15.66 -7.25
CA GLU A 64 -17.67 16.65 -8.15
C GLU A 64 -18.75 16.03 -9.04
N GLU A 65 -18.49 14.87 -9.60
CA GLU A 65 -19.50 14.11 -10.38
C GLU A 65 -20.73 13.78 -9.53
N ARG A 66 -20.52 13.41 -8.27
CA ARG A 66 -21.63 13.12 -7.35
C ARG A 66 -22.45 14.37 -7.03
N ARG A 67 -21.78 15.51 -6.80
CA ARG A 67 -22.47 16.79 -6.62
C ARG A 67 -23.37 17.12 -7.79
N GLU A 68 -22.86 17.01 -9.01
CA GLU A 68 -23.63 17.28 -10.22
C GLU A 68 -24.79 16.30 -10.40
N ALA A 69 -24.57 15.02 -10.12
CA ALA A 69 -25.64 14.00 -10.19
C ALA A 69 -26.75 14.27 -9.16
N VAL A 70 -26.38 14.66 -7.94
CA VAL A 70 -27.33 14.99 -6.88
C VAL A 70 -28.11 16.25 -7.24
N LYS A 71 -27.46 17.31 -7.70
CA LYS A 71 -28.13 18.54 -8.14
C LYS A 71 -29.11 18.26 -9.27
N LYS A 72 -28.72 17.46 -10.25
CA LYS A 72 -29.58 17.06 -11.36
C LYS A 72 -30.82 16.30 -10.88
N SER A 73 -30.63 15.35 -9.98
CA SER A 73 -31.74 14.55 -9.43
C SER A 73 -32.75 15.40 -8.67
N ILE A 74 -32.26 16.36 -7.89
CA ILE A 74 -33.12 17.29 -7.13
C ILE A 74 -33.84 18.26 -8.07
N ASP A 75 -33.15 18.75 -9.10
CA ASP A 75 -33.72 19.66 -10.11
C ASP A 75 -34.83 18.98 -10.91
N GLU A 76 -34.66 17.73 -11.28
CA GLU A 76 -35.69 16.90 -11.95
C GLU A 76 -36.97 16.78 -11.10
N GLN A 77 -36.85 16.88 -9.78
CA GLN A 77 -37.99 16.91 -8.86
C GLN A 77 -38.59 18.32 -8.68
N GLY A 78 -37.98 19.34 -9.30
CA GLY A 78 -38.41 20.73 -9.17
C GLY A 78 -38.14 21.34 -7.79
N LYS A 79 -37.22 20.77 -7.01
CA LYS A 79 -36.94 21.13 -5.61
C LYS A 79 -35.57 21.80 -5.38
N LEU A 80 -34.78 21.96 -6.43
CA LEU A 80 -33.47 22.60 -6.32
C LEU A 80 -33.62 24.11 -6.13
N THR A 81 -32.96 24.62 -5.09
CA THR A 81 -32.90 26.06 -4.77
C THR A 81 -31.46 26.55 -4.86
N ASP A 82 -31.28 27.88 -4.95
CA ASP A 82 -29.94 28.48 -4.95
C ASP A 82 -29.18 28.18 -3.65
N GLU A 83 -29.87 28.18 -2.51
CA GLU A 83 -29.31 27.86 -1.21
C GLU A 83 -28.83 26.41 -1.15
N LEU A 84 -29.66 25.50 -1.64
CA LEU A 84 -29.30 24.07 -1.68
C LEU A 84 -28.13 23.81 -2.65
N THR A 85 -28.13 24.45 -3.79
CA THR A 85 -27.02 24.40 -4.77
C THR A 85 -25.72 24.87 -4.12
N ALA A 86 -25.74 25.99 -3.42
CA ALA A 86 -24.57 26.50 -2.71
C ALA A 86 -24.09 25.55 -1.60
N ALA A 87 -25.01 24.93 -0.86
CA ALA A 87 -24.68 23.96 0.17
C ALA A 87 -24.01 22.70 -0.43
N ILE A 88 -24.54 22.18 -1.53
CA ILE A 88 -23.98 21.01 -2.23
C ILE A 88 -22.59 21.32 -2.79
N ASP A 89 -22.42 22.48 -3.41
CA ASP A 89 -21.14 22.91 -3.98
C ASP A 89 -20.07 23.17 -2.91
N SER A 90 -20.50 23.52 -1.69
CA SER A 90 -19.61 23.76 -0.55
C SER A 90 -19.29 22.49 0.25
N ALA A 91 -19.98 21.39 0.02
CA ALA A 91 -19.76 20.13 0.73
C ALA A 91 -18.36 19.58 0.43
N LYS A 92 -17.61 19.28 1.48
CA LYS A 92 -16.20 18.85 1.37
C LYS A 92 -16.02 17.32 1.30
N THR A 93 -17.04 16.59 1.71
CA THR A 93 -17.01 15.12 1.77
C THR A 93 -18.22 14.51 1.09
N LEU A 94 -18.09 13.27 0.67
CA LEU A 94 -19.20 12.51 0.12
C LEU A 94 -20.34 12.37 1.13
N ALA A 95 -20.02 12.19 2.42
CA ALA A 95 -21.01 12.09 3.50
C ALA A 95 -21.88 13.37 3.57
N GLU A 96 -21.27 14.55 3.46
CA GLU A 96 -21.99 15.82 3.46
C GLU A 96 -22.93 15.95 2.24
N VAL A 97 -22.47 15.52 1.07
CA VAL A 97 -23.29 15.52 -0.15
C VAL A 97 -24.49 14.56 0.00
N GLU A 98 -24.25 13.36 0.50
CA GLU A 98 -25.30 12.37 0.72
C GLU A 98 -26.32 12.81 1.78
N ASP A 99 -25.88 13.51 2.84
CA ASP A 99 -26.77 14.10 3.85
C ASP A 99 -27.70 15.14 3.21
N LEU A 100 -27.17 16.01 2.34
CA LEU A 100 -27.98 17.02 1.64
C LEU A 100 -28.96 16.40 0.65
N TYR A 101 -28.60 15.28 0.05
CA TYR A 101 -29.46 14.55 -0.87
C TYR A 101 -30.54 13.73 -0.20
N ARG A 102 -30.33 13.31 1.06
CA ARG A 102 -31.17 12.36 1.76
C ARG A 102 -32.67 12.68 1.76
N PRO A 103 -33.10 13.93 1.98
CA PRO A 103 -34.54 14.29 1.91
C PRO A 103 -35.18 14.08 0.53
N TYR A 104 -34.38 14.13 -0.54
CA TYR A 104 -34.84 14.08 -1.94
C TYR A 104 -34.67 12.71 -2.57
N LYS A 105 -33.98 11.81 -1.89
CA LYS A 105 -33.74 10.45 -2.39
C LYS A 105 -35.02 9.63 -2.30
N GLN A 106 -35.31 8.86 -3.35
CA GLN A 106 -36.41 7.92 -3.33
C GLN A 106 -36.19 6.87 -2.24
N LYS A 107 -37.15 6.77 -1.33
CA LYS A 107 -37.10 5.84 -0.22
C LYS A 107 -37.94 4.60 -0.49
N ARG A 108 -37.49 3.47 0.04
CA ARG A 108 -38.34 2.28 0.13
C ARG A 108 -39.49 2.59 1.11
N ARG A 109 -40.52 1.75 1.08
CA ARG A 109 -41.67 1.89 1.95
C ARG A 109 -41.26 1.96 3.42
N THR A 110 -41.43 3.13 4.03
CA THR A 110 -41.11 3.41 5.45
C THR A 110 -42.39 3.69 6.21
N ARG A 111 -42.33 3.73 7.56
CA ARG A 111 -43.48 4.14 8.41
C ARG A 111 -43.98 5.54 8.01
N ALA A 112 -43.05 6.46 7.71
CA ALA A 112 -43.40 7.81 7.28
C ALA A 112 -44.10 7.81 5.92
N THR A 113 -43.60 7.05 4.92
CA THR A 113 -44.27 6.96 3.62
C THR A 113 -45.67 6.36 3.73
N MET A 114 -45.84 5.35 4.56
CA MET A 114 -47.17 4.76 4.83
C MET A 114 -48.11 5.78 5.50
N ALA A 115 -47.60 6.57 6.46
CA ALA A 115 -48.37 7.60 7.11
C ALA A 115 -48.77 8.73 6.14
N LYS A 116 -47.92 9.08 5.22
CA LYS A 116 -48.22 10.05 4.13
C LYS A 116 -49.32 9.55 3.20
N GLU A 117 -49.31 8.26 2.87
CA GLU A 117 -50.37 7.62 2.07
C GLU A 117 -51.73 7.68 2.79
N LYS A 118 -51.73 7.67 4.13
CA LYS A 118 -52.92 7.83 4.96
C LYS A 118 -53.38 9.26 5.13
N GLY A 119 -52.74 10.22 4.46
CA GLY A 119 -53.11 11.63 4.51
C GLY A 119 -52.68 12.38 5.78
N LEU A 120 -51.71 11.87 6.52
CA LEU A 120 -51.28 12.43 7.80
C LEU A 120 -50.19 13.51 7.69
N GLU A 121 -49.71 13.81 6.51
CA GLU A 121 -48.66 14.80 6.30
C GLU A 121 -49.06 16.22 6.77
N PRO A 122 -50.30 16.73 6.50
CA PRO A 122 -50.69 18.05 7.04
C PRO A 122 -50.72 18.09 8.57
N LEU A 123 -51.13 17.01 9.22
CA LEU A 123 -51.09 16.91 10.69
C LEU A 123 -49.65 16.99 11.20
N ALA A 124 -48.75 16.25 10.61
CA ALA A 124 -47.32 16.28 10.92
C ALA A 124 -46.76 17.69 10.77
N ALA A 125 -47.07 18.39 9.65
CA ALA A 125 -46.64 19.75 9.40
C ALA A 125 -47.15 20.74 10.43
N LEU A 126 -48.41 20.63 10.81
CA LEU A 126 -49.01 21.47 11.81
C LEU A 126 -48.33 21.33 13.20
N LEU A 127 -48.11 20.08 13.61
CA LEU A 127 -47.50 19.77 14.91
C LEU A 127 -46.02 20.15 14.93
N PHE A 128 -45.29 19.89 13.83
CA PHE A 128 -43.86 20.19 13.73
C PHE A 128 -43.55 21.70 13.67
N ALA A 129 -44.48 22.50 13.14
CA ALA A 129 -44.36 23.94 13.12
C ALA A 129 -44.32 24.58 14.51
N GLN A 130 -44.97 23.93 15.50
CA GLN A 130 -44.95 24.32 16.91
C GLN A 130 -45.29 25.80 17.10
N GLU A 131 -46.36 26.26 16.43
CA GLU A 131 -46.86 27.61 16.61
C GLU A 131 -47.46 27.76 18.03
N ARG A 132 -47.48 29.02 18.55
CA ARG A 132 -48.01 29.31 19.87
C ARG A 132 -49.50 29.01 20.00
N ASP A 133 -50.25 29.14 18.92
CA ASP A 133 -51.67 28.91 18.80
C ASP A 133 -52.02 27.50 18.35
N CYS A 134 -51.03 26.60 18.29
CA CYS A 134 -51.20 25.21 17.88
C CYS A 134 -52.20 24.53 18.87
N PRO A 135 -53.23 23.82 18.37
CA PRO A 135 -54.10 23.06 19.23
C PRO A 135 -53.34 21.87 19.86
N ARG A 136 -53.91 21.30 20.90
CA ARG A 136 -53.34 20.07 21.49
C ARG A 136 -53.26 19.00 20.43
N PRO A 137 -52.17 18.16 20.42
CA PRO A 137 -52.05 17.12 19.44
C PRO A 137 -53.26 16.21 19.29
N GLU A 138 -53.89 15.82 20.39
CA GLU A 138 -55.11 14.99 20.39
C GLU A 138 -56.28 15.69 19.70
N GLU A 139 -56.43 16.99 19.90
CA GLU A 139 -57.51 17.79 19.28
C GLU A 139 -57.25 17.95 17.76
N ALA A 140 -56.02 18.25 17.39
CA ALA A 140 -55.63 18.35 15.98
C ALA A 140 -55.80 17.04 15.23
N ALA A 141 -55.52 15.92 15.86
CA ALA A 141 -55.57 14.60 15.26
C ALA A 141 -57.01 14.09 14.97
N ARG A 142 -58.01 14.63 15.65
CA ARG A 142 -59.42 14.24 15.44
C ARG A 142 -59.89 14.42 14.00
N ASP A 143 -59.46 15.48 13.36
CA ASP A 143 -59.84 15.80 11.96
C ASP A 143 -59.20 14.84 10.95
N PHE A 144 -58.20 14.03 11.33
CA PHE A 144 -57.43 13.13 10.48
C PHE A 144 -57.82 11.64 10.68
N VAL A 145 -58.75 11.36 11.58
CA VAL A 145 -59.28 9.99 11.76
C VAL A 145 -60.15 9.66 10.55
N ASP A 146 -59.74 8.61 9.82
CA ASP A 146 -60.41 8.15 8.61
C ASP A 146 -60.16 6.65 8.44
N PRO A 147 -61.13 5.79 8.89
CA PRO A 147 -60.98 4.33 8.78
C PRO A 147 -60.77 3.82 7.36
N GLU A 148 -61.29 4.53 6.33
CA GLU A 148 -61.12 4.15 4.93
C GLU A 148 -59.65 4.32 4.47
N LYS A 149 -58.91 5.23 5.08
CA LYS A 149 -57.49 5.44 4.82
C LYS A 149 -56.59 4.63 5.79
N GLY A 150 -57.19 3.86 6.69
CA GLY A 150 -56.46 3.06 7.66
C GLY A 150 -56.11 3.79 8.97
N VAL A 151 -56.70 4.96 9.22
CA VAL A 151 -56.54 5.73 10.45
C VAL A 151 -57.82 5.58 11.27
N GLU A 152 -57.81 4.61 12.17
CA GLU A 152 -59.02 4.23 12.93
C GLU A 152 -59.21 5.05 14.21
N THR A 153 -58.11 5.49 14.84
CA THR A 153 -58.11 6.21 16.11
C THR A 153 -57.29 7.47 16.07
N VAL A 154 -57.46 8.35 17.07
CA VAL A 154 -56.62 9.54 17.29
C VAL A 154 -55.17 9.12 17.52
N GLU A 155 -54.94 8.04 18.22
CA GLU A 155 -53.61 7.47 18.47
C GLU A 155 -52.93 7.03 17.18
N ASP A 156 -53.66 6.44 16.23
CA ASP A 156 -53.14 6.05 14.91
C ASP A 156 -52.73 7.28 14.12
N ALA A 157 -53.52 8.35 14.15
CA ALA A 157 -53.21 9.62 13.51
C ALA A 157 -51.94 10.25 14.09
N LEU A 158 -51.82 10.27 15.43
CA LEU A 158 -50.66 10.81 16.11
C LEU A 158 -49.39 9.98 15.85
N GLN A 159 -49.51 8.66 15.84
CA GLN A 159 -48.38 7.79 15.54
C GLN A 159 -47.85 8.04 14.12
N GLY A 160 -48.76 8.15 13.14
CA GLY A 160 -48.38 8.45 11.77
C GLY A 160 -47.71 9.82 11.63
N ALA A 161 -48.27 10.84 12.29
CA ALA A 161 -47.69 12.17 12.33
C ALA A 161 -46.31 12.14 13.00
N SER A 162 -46.13 11.44 14.09
CA SER A 162 -44.85 11.25 14.76
C SER A 162 -43.84 10.57 13.86
N ASP A 163 -44.22 9.55 13.12
CA ASP A 163 -43.33 8.83 12.18
C ASP A 163 -42.85 9.75 11.05
N ILE A 164 -43.73 10.61 10.52
CA ILE A 164 -43.38 11.61 9.51
C ILE A 164 -42.38 12.62 10.08
N ILE A 165 -42.66 13.16 11.26
CA ILE A 165 -41.74 14.13 11.93
C ILE A 165 -40.39 13.48 12.22
N ALA A 166 -40.40 12.25 12.74
CA ALA A 166 -39.14 11.55 13.03
C ALA A 166 -38.29 11.33 11.80
N GLU A 167 -38.87 10.97 10.68
CA GLU A 167 -38.12 10.82 9.41
C GLU A 167 -37.61 12.18 8.93
N GLN A 168 -38.39 13.24 9.02
CA GLN A 168 -37.97 14.57 8.64
C GLN A 168 -36.77 15.04 9.48
N ILE A 169 -36.79 14.80 10.79
CA ILE A 169 -35.66 15.10 11.69
C ILE A 169 -34.44 14.26 11.32
N SER A 170 -34.65 12.99 11.06
CA SER A 170 -33.57 12.07 10.64
C SER A 170 -32.90 12.49 9.34
N ASP A 171 -33.62 13.10 8.43
CA ASP A 171 -33.10 13.55 7.12
C ASP A 171 -32.43 14.91 7.17
N ASP A 172 -32.45 15.60 8.30
CA ASP A 172 -31.83 16.92 8.42
C ASP A 172 -30.30 16.82 8.38
N ALA A 173 -29.70 17.44 7.37
CA ALA A 173 -28.26 17.38 7.13
C ALA A 173 -27.44 17.98 8.27
N ALA A 174 -27.86 19.11 8.83
CA ALA A 174 -27.16 19.79 9.93
C ALA A 174 -27.17 18.95 11.20
N ILE A 175 -28.31 18.34 11.53
CA ILE A 175 -28.46 17.44 12.67
C ILE A 175 -27.53 16.22 12.51
N ARG A 176 -27.54 15.59 11.35
CA ARG A 176 -26.68 14.42 11.07
C ARG A 176 -25.22 14.76 11.18
N LYS A 177 -24.81 15.89 10.63
CA LYS A 177 -23.42 16.38 10.71
C LYS A 177 -22.96 16.57 12.15
N SER A 178 -23.79 17.27 12.95
CA SER A 178 -23.50 17.55 14.37
C SER A 178 -23.42 16.27 15.21
N LEU A 179 -24.36 15.36 15.03
CA LEU A 179 -24.37 14.09 15.77
C LEU A 179 -23.25 13.16 15.35
N ARG A 180 -22.92 13.11 14.05
CA ARG A 180 -21.77 12.36 13.55
C ARG A 180 -20.47 12.84 14.21
N ALA A 181 -20.29 14.15 14.26
CA ALA A 181 -19.13 14.77 14.92
C ALA A 181 -19.09 14.44 16.42
N LEU A 182 -20.25 14.44 17.08
CA LEU A 182 -20.35 14.09 18.49
C LEU A 182 -19.97 12.62 18.74
N ILE A 183 -20.47 11.70 17.92
CA ILE A 183 -20.14 10.27 18.01
C ILE A 183 -18.62 10.07 17.79
N SER A 184 -18.04 10.72 16.79
CA SER A 184 -16.60 10.59 16.50
C SER A 184 -15.74 11.12 17.66
N ARG A 185 -16.21 12.11 18.39
CA ARG A 185 -15.46 12.75 19.48
C ARG A 185 -15.70 12.08 20.84
N GLN A 186 -16.94 11.68 21.14
CA GLN A 186 -17.38 11.19 22.46
C GLN A 186 -17.85 9.73 22.47
N GLY A 187 -18.05 9.14 21.31
CA GLY A 187 -18.50 7.75 21.20
C GLY A 187 -17.43 6.76 21.64
N GLN A 188 -17.89 5.59 22.08
CA GLN A 188 -17.01 4.48 22.47
C GLN A 188 -17.34 3.25 21.63
N LEU A 189 -16.31 2.57 21.16
CA LEU A 189 -16.48 1.25 20.56
C LEU A 189 -16.42 0.21 21.68
N VAL A 190 -17.42 -0.65 21.70
CA VAL A 190 -17.57 -1.73 22.69
C VAL A 190 -17.53 -3.06 21.96
N SER A 191 -16.62 -3.94 22.37
CA SER A 191 -16.51 -5.30 21.86
C SER A 191 -16.67 -6.29 23.02
N ARG A 192 -17.49 -7.30 22.81
CA ARG A 192 -17.77 -8.35 23.79
C ARG A 192 -17.71 -9.72 23.11
N ALA A 193 -17.37 -10.75 23.89
CA ALA A 193 -17.36 -12.11 23.40
C ALA A 193 -18.76 -12.58 22.99
N ALA A 194 -18.87 -13.19 21.83
CA ALA A 194 -20.08 -13.90 21.38
C ALA A 194 -19.99 -15.40 21.65
N THR A 195 -18.85 -15.88 22.12
CA THR A 195 -18.55 -17.28 22.43
C THR A 195 -17.82 -17.38 23.77
N GLU A 196 -17.88 -18.54 24.41
CA GLU A 196 -17.10 -18.85 25.61
C GLU A 196 -15.74 -19.45 25.28
N ASP A 197 -15.51 -19.85 24.01
CA ASP A 197 -14.28 -20.48 23.55
C ASP A 197 -13.14 -19.47 23.51
N ASP A 198 -11.93 -19.93 23.80
CA ASP A 198 -10.72 -19.11 23.63
C ASP A 198 -10.38 -18.93 22.15
N SER A 199 -9.82 -17.79 21.81
CA SER A 199 -9.42 -17.46 20.44
C SER A 199 -8.33 -16.40 20.42
N VAL A 200 -7.84 -16.12 19.21
CA VAL A 200 -6.87 -15.02 18.97
C VAL A 200 -7.48 -13.64 19.28
N TYR A 201 -8.81 -13.53 19.39
CA TYR A 201 -9.52 -12.27 19.69
C TYR A 201 -9.78 -12.04 21.17
N ARG A 202 -9.17 -12.82 22.04
CA ARG A 202 -9.41 -12.76 23.50
C ARG A 202 -9.24 -11.35 24.09
N LEU A 203 -8.30 -10.57 23.58
CA LEU A 203 -8.11 -9.19 24.01
C LEU A 203 -9.34 -8.31 23.82
N TYR A 204 -10.23 -8.70 22.92
CA TYR A 204 -11.44 -7.94 22.56
C TYR A 204 -12.74 -8.55 23.12
N TYR A 205 -12.63 -9.54 24.02
CA TYR A 205 -13.80 -10.15 24.67
C TYR A 205 -14.46 -9.23 25.69
N ASP A 206 -13.70 -8.33 26.26
CA ASP A 206 -14.16 -7.25 27.13
C ASP A 206 -13.34 -6.00 26.84
N PHE A 207 -13.70 -5.31 25.77
CA PHE A 207 -12.95 -4.18 25.27
C PHE A 207 -13.85 -2.97 25.08
N THR A 208 -13.40 -1.83 25.59
CA THR A 208 -14.05 -0.53 25.38
C THR A 208 -12.98 0.51 25.12
N GLN A 209 -13.11 1.24 24.03
CA GLN A 209 -12.17 2.27 23.67
C GLN A 209 -12.90 3.44 23.01
N SER A 210 -12.45 4.67 23.31
CA SER A 210 -12.93 5.86 22.62
C SER A 210 -12.75 5.71 21.10
N VAL A 211 -13.79 6.02 20.33
CA VAL A 211 -13.71 6.02 18.86
C VAL A 211 -12.55 6.87 18.35
N ALA A 212 -12.33 8.03 18.99
CA ALA A 212 -11.26 8.95 18.62
C ALA A 212 -9.83 8.40 18.84
N ARG A 213 -9.68 7.38 19.68
CA ARG A 213 -8.38 6.79 20.06
C ARG A 213 -8.14 5.41 19.49
N LEU A 214 -9.10 4.85 18.76
CA LEU A 214 -8.93 3.54 18.15
C LEU A 214 -7.77 3.52 17.17
N GLN A 215 -6.95 2.46 17.27
CA GLN A 215 -5.86 2.20 16.34
C GLN A 215 -6.35 1.36 15.17
N GLY A 216 -5.75 1.54 13.99
CA GLY A 216 -6.15 0.80 12.80
C GLY A 216 -6.09 -0.73 12.97
N HIS A 217 -5.03 -1.25 13.59
CA HIS A 217 -4.89 -2.69 13.84
C HIS A 217 -5.98 -3.23 14.79
N GLN A 218 -6.46 -2.43 15.74
CA GLN A 218 -7.57 -2.80 16.62
C GLN A 218 -8.88 -2.90 15.83
N VAL A 219 -9.15 -1.94 14.97
CA VAL A 219 -10.35 -1.92 14.11
C VAL A 219 -10.36 -3.16 13.20
N LEU A 220 -9.26 -3.49 12.56
CA LEU A 220 -9.15 -4.64 11.66
C LEU A 220 -9.33 -5.97 12.39
N ALA A 221 -8.71 -6.13 13.55
CA ALA A 221 -8.86 -7.32 14.38
C ALA A 221 -10.31 -7.50 14.87
N ILE A 222 -10.93 -6.43 15.34
CA ILE A 222 -12.31 -6.43 15.81
C ILE A 222 -13.28 -6.78 14.68
N ASN A 223 -13.09 -6.18 13.51
CA ASN A 223 -13.93 -6.46 12.34
C ASN A 223 -13.84 -7.92 11.92
N ARG A 224 -12.64 -8.51 11.92
CA ARG A 224 -12.46 -9.92 11.60
C ARG A 224 -13.14 -10.83 12.64
N GLY A 225 -12.97 -10.52 13.93
CA GLY A 225 -13.62 -11.25 15.01
C GLY A 225 -15.14 -11.21 14.94
N GLU A 226 -15.69 -10.05 14.57
CA GLU A 226 -17.13 -9.88 14.34
C GLU A 226 -17.61 -10.69 13.14
N LYS A 227 -16.89 -10.65 12.04
CA LYS A 227 -17.20 -11.41 10.82
C LYS A 227 -17.19 -12.92 11.06
N GLU A 228 -16.28 -13.40 11.89
CA GLU A 228 -16.17 -14.81 12.27
C GLU A 228 -17.20 -15.22 13.33
N GLY A 229 -18.01 -14.29 13.82
CA GLY A 229 -19.04 -14.55 14.83
C GLY A 229 -18.50 -14.71 16.24
N ILE A 230 -17.27 -14.35 16.49
CA ILE A 230 -16.59 -14.48 17.80
C ILE A 230 -16.81 -13.24 18.67
N LEU A 231 -16.98 -12.07 18.05
CA LEU A 231 -17.18 -10.80 18.74
C LEU A 231 -18.54 -10.20 18.40
N LYS A 232 -19.14 -9.52 19.37
CA LYS A 232 -20.27 -8.60 19.20
C LYS A 232 -19.75 -7.19 19.40
N VAL A 233 -19.96 -6.34 18.39
CA VAL A 233 -19.37 -5.00 18.37
C VAL A 233 -20.46 -3.95 18.18
N SER A 234 -20.36 -2.87 18.95
CA SER A 234 -21.27 -1.75 18.87
C SER A 234 -20.54 -0.46 19.21
N ILE A 235 -21.14 0.66 18.77
CA ILE A 235 -20.71 1.99 19.22
C ILE A 235 -21.76 2.47 20.22
N THR A 236 -21.31 3.03 21.33
CA THR A 236 -22.17 3.60 22.37
C THR A 236 -21.90 5.09 22.52
N LEU A 237 -22.96 5.83 22.81
CA LEU A 237 -22.90 7.24 23.13
C LEU A 237 -23.96 7.51 24.21
N ASP A 238 -23.60 8.27 25.22
CA ASP A 238 -24.54 8.68 26.25
C ASP A 238 -25.66 9.52 25.61
N ARG A 239 -26.90 9.06 25.75
CA ARG A 239 -28.09 9.76 25.21
C ARG A 239 -28.22 11.17 25.77
N GLU A 240 -27.80 11.40 27.00
CA GLU A 240 -27.85 12.72 27.63
C GLU A 240 -26.83 13.73 27.01
N GLN A 241 -25.89 13.26 26.21
CA GLN A 241 -25.02 14.12 25.39
C GLN A 241 -25.65 14.43 24.03
N ALA A 242 -26.37 13.50 23.45
CA ALA A 242 -26.94 13.59 22.11
C ALA A 242 -28.31 14.30 22.09
N LEU A 243 -29.22 13.92 23.01
CA LEU A 243 -30.59 14.42 23.01
C LEU A 243 -30.70 15.93 23.22
N PRO A 244 -29.92 16.58 24.12
CA PRO A 244 -29.96 18.04 24.24
C PRO A 244 -29.60 18.78 22.96
N LEU A 245 -28.65 18.27 22.18
CA LEU A 245 -28.28 18.83 20.89
C LEU A 245 -29.46 18.75 19.91
N LEU A 246 -30.10 17.59 19.85
CA LEU A 246 -31.25 17.35 18.99
C LEU A 246 -32.46 18.20 19.40
N ARG A 247 -32.77 18.29 20.69
CA ARG A 247 -33.85 19.10 21.22
C ARG A 247 -33.66 20.60 20.89
N ARG A 248 -32.48 21.13 21.05
CA ARG A 248 -32.17 22.52 20.69
C ARG A 248 -32.40 22.79 19.21
N ALA A 249 -32.17 21.83 18.35
CA ALA A 249 -32.35 21.99 16.92
C ALA A 249 -33.80 21.98 16.46
N VAL A 250 -34.68 21.21 17.11
CA VAL A 250 -36.03 20.95 16.60
C VAL A 250 -37.18 21.34 17.54
N VAL A 251 -36.96 21.45 18.85
CA VAL A 251 -38.01 21.74 19.83
C VAL A 251 -38.13 23.21 20.04
N LYS A 252 -39.36 23.75 19.87
CA LYS A 252 -39.70 25.15 20.13
C LYS A 252 -40.51 25.27 21.41
N PRO A 253 -40.08 26.07 22.43
CA PRO A 253 -40.81 26.21 23.66
C PRO A 253 -42.08 27.03 23.45
N GLY A 254 -43.09 26.80 24.29
CA GLY A 254 -44.32 27.57 24.33
C GLY A 254 -45.47 27.08 23.44
N SER A 255 -45.28 25.96 22.72
CA SER A 255 -46.34 25.32 21.92
C SER A 255 -46.95 24.14 22.63
N ALA A 256 -48.23 23.88 22.41
CA ALA A 256 -48.92 22.67 22.88
C ALA A 256 -48.34 21.38 22.22
N ALA A 257 -47.69 21.51 21.07
CA ALA A 257 -47.03 20.41 20.35
C ALA A 257 -45.60 20.12 20.83
N MET A 258 -45.04 20.93 21.74
CA MET A 258 -43.64 20.82 22.18
C MET A 258 -43.27 19.42 22.67
N GLU A 259 -44.02 18.86 23.56
CA GLU A 259 -43.76 17.51 24.11
C GLU A 259 -43.92 16.39 23.04
N PHE A 260 -44.85 16.57 22.11
CA PHE A 260 -45.06 15.64 21.01
C PHE A 260 -43.85 15.63 20.06
N VAL A 261 -43.35 16.80 19.69
CA VAL A 261 -42.16 16.95 18.84
C VAL A 261 -40.92 16.42 19.56
N LYS A 262 -40.78 16.71 20.85
CA LYS A 262 -39.69 16.19 21.68
C LYS A 262 -39.68 14.65 21.67
N SER A 263 -40.85 14.01 21.83
CA SER A 263 -40.98 12.56 21.77
C SER A 263 -40.65 11.99 20.38
N ALA A 264 -41.10 12.65 19.33
CA ALA A 264 -40.76 12.30 17.93
C ALA A 264 -39.27 12.42 17.67
N ALA A 265 -38.61 13.44 18.23
CA ALA A 265 -37.15 13.62 18.10
C ALA A 265 -36.38 12.49 18.80
N GLU A 266 -36.81 12.06 19.97
CA GLU A 266 -36.23 10.92 20.69
C GLU A 266 -36.38 9.62 19.90
N ASP A 267 -37.57 9.37 19.31
CA ASP A 267 -37.79 8.23 18.41
C ASP A 267 -36.90 8.32 17.16
N ALA A 268 -36.78 9.49 16.55
CA ALA A 268 -35.91 9.70 15.42
C ALA A 268 -34.46 9.33 15.75
N TYR A 269 -33.97 9.77 16.90
CA TYR A 269 -32.62 9.45 17.35
C TYR A 269 -32.43 7.94 17.57
N ASP A 270 -33.30 7.31 18.38
CA ASP A 270 -33.12 5.91 18.78
C ASP A 270 -33.32 4.93 17.60
N ARG A 271 -34.27 5.22 16.73
CA ARG A 271 -34.70 4.28 15.69
C ARG A 271 -34.03 4.56 14.32
N LEU A 272 -33.78 5.81 13.97
CA LEU A 272 -33.35 6.21 12.63
C LEU A 272 -31.94 6.78 12.59
N ILE A 273 -31.63 7.76 13.43
CA ILE A 273 -30.36 8.51 13.34
C ILE A 273 -29.20 7.71 13.88
N PHE A 274 -29.28 7.30 15.15
CA PHE A 274 -28.15 6.64 15.80
C PHE A 274 -27.74 5.33 15.11
N PRO A 275 -28.66 4.40 14.76
CA PRO A 275 -28.26 3.19 14.04
C PRO A 275 -27.60 3.47 12.69
N SER A 276 -28.08 4.48 11.97
CA SER A 276 -27.51 4.91 10.70
C SER A 276 -26.10 5.49 10.87
N LEU A 277 -25.92 6.40 11.84
CA LEU A 277 -24.63 7.02 12.10
C LEU A 277 -23.63 6.04 12.72
N GLU A 278 -24.09 5.08 13.52
CA GLU A 278 -23.24 3.99 14.02
C GLU A 278 -22.61 3.21 12.86
N ARG A 279 -23.43 2.84 11.87
CA ARG A 279 -22.92 2.16 10.67
C ARG A 279 -21.94 3.03 9.88
N GLU A 280 -22.25 4.31 9.70
CA GLU A 280 -21.37 5.25 9.02
C GLU A 280 -20.03 5.40 9.73
N VAL A 281 -20.04 5.57 11.04
CA VAL A 281 -18.81 5.71 11.85
C VAL A 281 -18.00 4.42 11.82
N ARG A 282 -18.66 3.25 11.91
CA ARG A 282 -17.99 1.96 11.77
C ARG A 282 -17.33 1.82 10.39
N ASN A 283 -18.03 2.21 9.32
CA ASN A 283 -17.49 2.18 7.97
C ASN A 283 -16.32 3.15 7.81
N GLN A 284 -16.42 4.34 8.37
CA GLN A 284 -15.35 5.33 8.33
C GLN A 284 -14.10 4.83 9.07
N LEU A 285 -14.27 4.22 10.24
CA LEU A 285 -13.16 3.62 10.99
C LEU A 285 -12.48 2.51 10.17
N THR A 286 -13.29 1.69 9.50
CA THR A 286 -12.78 0.61 8.63
C THR A 286 -12.00 1.17 7.44
N GLU A 287 -12.53 2.18 6.76
CA GLU A 287 -11.86 2.84 5.62
C GLU A 287 -10.53 3.45 6.04
N GLN A 288 -10.48 4.14 7.17
CA GLN A 288 -9.25 4.72 7.71
C GLN A 288 -8.24 3.63 8.09
N ALA A 289 -8.69 2.55 8.71
CA ALA A 289 -7.84 1.42 9.07
C ALA A 289 -7.28 0.71 7.84
N ASP A 290 -8.11 0.50 6.82
CA ASP A 290 -7.70 -0.11 5.55
C ASP A 290 -6.68 0.76 4.83
N GLU A 291 -6.92 2.05 4.73
CA GLU A 291 -6.00 3.02 4.10
C GLU A 291 -4.63 3.03 4.79
N GLY A 292 -4.63 3.11 6.12
CA GLY A 292 -3.40 3.06 6.91
C GLY A 292 -2.64 1.75 6.74
N ALA A 293 -3.34 0.62 6.74
CA ALA A 293 -2.74 -0.69 6.57
C ALA A 293 -2.20 -0.91 5.15
N ILE A 294 -2.94 -0.50 4.13
CA ILE A 294 -2.48 -0.56 2.73
C ILE A 294 -1.22 0.30 2.55
N GLY A 295 -1.20 1.50 3.13
CA GLY A 295 -0.01 2.35 3.13
C GLY A 295 1.19 1.67 3.79
N GLN A 296 0.97 1.00 4.91
CA GLN A 296 2.04 0.25 5.59
C GLN A 296 2.52 -0.95 4.76
N PHE A 297 1.62 -1.66 4.10
CA PHE A 297 1.99 -2.77 3.21
C PHE A 297 2.84 -2.27 2.04
N ALA A 298 2.50 -1.14 1.47
CA ALA A 298 3.29 -0.49 0.42
C ALA A 298 4.70 -0.14 0.93
N LEU A 299 4.80 0.43 2.13
CA LEU A 299 6.08 0.75 2.78
C LEU A 299 6.91 -0.49 3.05
N ASN A 300 6.30 -1.61 3.42
CA ASN A 300 7.01 -2.87 3.67
C ASN A 300 7.45 -3.56 2.38
N LEU A 301 6.69 -3.42 1.30
CA LEU A 301 7.01 -4.05 0.02
C LEU A 301 8.24 -3.41 -0.65
N LYS A 302 8.35 -2.10 -0.63
CA LYS A 302 9.41 -1.37 -1.33
C LYS A 302 10.82 -1.85 -0.97
N PRO A 303 11.21 -1.94 0.30
CA PRO A 303 12.55 -2.42 0.66
C PRO A 303 12.83 -3.86 0.24
N LEU A 304 11.81 -4.72 0.24
CA LEU A 304 11.95 -6.11 -0.24
C LEU A 304 12.29 -6.14 -1.74
N LEU A 305 11.61 -5.31 -2.53
CA LEU A 305 11.87 -5.20 -3.96
C LEU A 305 13.20 -4.52 -4.26
N MET A 306 13.60 -3.58 -3.42
CA MET A 306 14.82 -2.79 -3.59
C MET A 306 16.05 -3.41 -2.89
N GLN A 307 15.93 -4.61 -2.35
CA GLN A 307 17.05 -5.31 -1.74
C GLN A 307 18.21 -5.40 -2.74
N PRO A 308 19.45 -5.02 -2.34
CA PRO A 308 20.58 -5.09 -3.24
C PRO A 308 20.80 -6.50 -3.78
N PRO A 309 21.01 -6.65 -5.09
CA PRO A 309 21.24 -7.94 -5.70
C PRO A 309 22.64 -8.47 -5.38
N VAL A 310 22.78 -9.80 -5.34
CA VAL A 310 24.06 -10.48 -5.24
C VAL A 310 24.34 -11.10 -6.61
N LYS A 311 24.62 -10.27 -7.60
CA LYS A 311 24.77 -10.64 -9.00
C LYS A 311 26.15 -11.25 -9.33
N GLY A 312 26.18 -12.00 -10.42
CA GLY A 312 27.40 -12.48 -11.03
C GLY A 312 28.05 -13.69 -10.37
N LYS A 313 27.40 -14.26 -9.34
CA LYS A 313 27.90 -15.42 -8.61
C LYS A 313 27.04 -16.64 -8.85
N VAL A 314 27.69 -17.79 -9.00
CA VAL A 314 26.99 -19.09 -9.10
C VAL A 314 26.30 -19.35 -7.77
N THR A 315 25.00 -19.57 -7.80
CA THR A 315 24.16 -19.71 -6.61
C THR A 315 23.42 -21.05 -6.60
N MET A 316 23.42 -21.71 -5.43
CA MET A 316 22.64 -22.91 -5.19
C MET A 316 21.38 -22.53 -4.40
N GLY A 317 20.21 -22.84 -4.94
CA GLY A 317 18.94 -22.67 -4.26
C GLY A 317 18.47 -23.97 -3.62
N LEU A 318 18.06 -23.91 -2.36
CA LEU A 318 17.53 -25.04 -1.59
C LEU A 318 16.08 -24.74 -1.22
N ASP A 319 15.18 -25.60 -1.68
CA ASP A 319 13.76 -25.58 -1.30
C ASP A 319 13.53 -26.69 -0.26
N PRO A 320 13.48 -26.34 1.05
CA PRO A 320 13.39 -27.34 2.12
C PRO A 320 12.07 -28.10 2.12
N GLY A 321 12.12 -29.37 2.50
CA GLY A 321 10.92 -30.18 2.67
C GLY A 321 11.25 -31.46 3.43
N TYR A 322 10.29 -31.92 4.24
CA TYR A 322 10.45 -33.17 5.00
C TYR A 322 10.19 -34.39 4.13
N ARG A 323 8.96 -34.53 3.64
CA ARG A 323 8.50 -35.74 2.98
C ARG A 323 9.12 -35.97 1.60
N MET A 324 9.12 -34.90 0.79
CA MET A 324 9.57 -34.96 -0.61
C MET A 324 11.05 -34.60 -0.78
N GLY A 325 11.74 -34.40 0.34
CA GLY A 325 13.13 -33.99 0.35
C GLY A 325 13.37 -32.54 0.04
N CYS A 326 14.63 -32.13 0.10
CA CYS A 326 15.08 -30.77 -0.27
C CYS A 326 15.38 -30.74 -1.77
N LYS A 327 14.71 -29.89 -2.50
CA LYS A 327 14.96 -29.67 -3.93
C LYS A 327 16.11 -28.67 -4.08
N VAL A 328 16.98 -28.96 -5.03
CA VAL A 328 18.22 -28.21 -5.25
C VAL A 328 18.30 -27.76 -6.70
N ALA A 329 18.64 -26.51 -6.90
CA ALA A 329 18.95 -25.97 -8.23
C ALA A 329 20.23 -25.13 -8.15
N VAL A 330 21.12 -25.32 -9.12
CA VAL A 330 22.33 -24.51 -9.28
C VAL A 330 22.12 -23.62 -10.49
N VAL A 331 22.29 -22.31 -10.31
CA VAL A 331 22.18 -21.32 -11.38
C VAL A 331 23.50 -20.57 -11.54
N ASP A 332 23.84 -20.22 -12.76
CA ASP A 332 25.02 -19.39 -13.02
C ASP A 332 24.80 -17.93 -12.62
N GLY A 333 25.80 -17.09 -12.78
CA GLY A 333 25.71 -15.68 -12.41
C GLY A 333 24.64 -14.86 -13.16
N THR A 334 24.07 -15.43 -14.24
CA THR A 334 22.98 -14.81 -15.02
C THR A 334 21.60 -15.39 -14.70
N GLY A 335 21.55 -16.40 -13.81
CA GLY A 335 20.31 -17.06 -13.44
C GLY A 335 19.95 -18.28 -14.31
N LYS A 336 20.81 -18.68 -15.23
CA LYS A 336 20.63 -19.89 -16.05
C LYS A 336 20.84 -21.15 -15.20
N VAL A 337 19.93 -22.11 -15.29
CA VAL A 337 20.03 -23.38 -14.56
C VAL A 337 21.19 -24.22 -15.13
N LEU A 338 22.12 -24.58 -14.24
CA LEU A 338 23.26 -25.43 -14.57
C LEU A 338 23.04 -26.88 -14.18
N ASP A 339 22.37 -27.10 -13.04
CA ASP A 339 22.17 -28.44 -12.49
C ASP A 339 21.00 -28.46 -11.51
N THR A 340 20.45 -29.65 -11.28
CA THR A 340 19.40 -29.89 -10.31
C THR A 340 19.64 -31.18 -9.53
N ALA A 341 19.14 -31.29 -8.31
CA ALA A 341 19.23 -32.49 -7.49
C ALA A 341 18.08 -32.50 -6.46
N VAL A 342 17.93 -33.64 -5.82
CA VAL A 342 17.04 -33.85 -4.68
C VAL A 342 17.85 -34.54 -3.60
N VAL A 343 17.85 -33.99 -2.39
CA VAL A 343 18.55 -34.55 -1.23
C VAL A 343 17.60 -34.66 -0.04
N TYR A 344 17.94 -35.52 0.92
CA TYR A 344 17.07 -35.85 2.05
C TYR A 344 17.78 -35.62 3.38
N PRO A 345 18.10 -34.37 3.76
CA PRO A 345 18.89 -34.06 4.96
C PRO A 345 18.16 -34.36 6.27
N THR A 346 16.83 -34.58 6.24
CA THR A 346 16.01 -34.81 7.42
C THR A 346 15.73 -36.31 7.70
N TYR A 347 16.24 -37.23 6.88
CA TYR A 347 15.98 -38.66 6.98
C TYR A 347 17.04 -39.43 7.81
N GLY A 348 17.80 -38.76 8.66
CA GLY A 348 18.82 -39.31 9.55
C GLY A 348 20.24 -38.91 9.15
N GLU A 349 21.22 -39.24 9.99
CA GLU A 349 22.62 -38.82 9.80
C GLU A 349 23.22 -39.36 8.50
N ARG A 350 22.90 -40.57 8.13
CA ARG A 350 23.42 -41.17 6.88
C ARG A 350 22.98 -40.39 5.66
N GLN A 351 21.68 -40.12 5.56
CA GLN A 351 21.12 -39.36 4.42
C GLN A 351 21.59 -37.89 4.45
N LYS A 352 21.78 -37.32 5.63
CA LYS A 352 22.35 -36.00 5.78
C LYS A 352 23.78 -35.92 5.24
N ASN A 353 24.60 -36.92 5.57
CA ASN A 353 25.98 -37.03 5.08
C ASN A 353 26.02 -37.28 3.55
N GLU A 354 25.12 -38.09 3.03
CA GLU A 354 24.97 -38.31 1.58
C GLU A 354 24.55 -36.99 0.88
N ALA A 355 23.65 -36.21 1.49
CA ALA A 355 23.25 -34.91 0.99
C ALA A 355 24.45 -33.95 0.94
N ILE A 356 25.21 -33.85 2.02
CA ILE A 356 26.41 -33.01 2.10
C ILE A 356 27.42 -33.39 0.99
N ALA A 357 27.67 -34.71 0.81
CA ALA A 357 28.59 -35.18 -0.23
C ALA A 357 28.09 -34.83 -1.64
N ALA A 358 26.82 -35.02 -1.92
CA ALA A 358 26.21 -34.67 -3.21
C ALA A 358 26.31 -33.16 -3.49
N LEU A 359 25.98 -32.31 -2.52
CA LEU A 359 26.03 -30.86 -2.67
C LEU A 359 27.47 -30.36 -2.76
N ALA A 360 28.41 -30.96 -2.02
CA ALA A 360 29.85 -30.61 -2.14
C ALA A 360 30.36 -30.88 -3.56
N THR A 361 29.91 -31.96 -4.18
CA THR A 361 30.25 -32.30 -5.59
C THR A 361 29.72 -31.23 -6.54
N LEU A 362 28.47 -30.78 -6.37
CA LEU A 362 27.88 -29.68 -7.16
C LEU A 362 28.61 -28.36 -6.99
N ILE A 363 29.00 -28.03 -5.74
CA ILE A 363 29.75 -26.82 -5.44
C ILE A 363 31.09 -26.81 -6.17
N LYS A 364 31.82 -27.89 -6.13
CA LYS A 364 33.12 -28.02 -6.82
C LYS A 364 32.96 -28.01 -8.34
N LYS A 365 31.97 -28.71 -8.86
CA LYS A 365 31.72 -28.80 -10.30
C LYS A 365 31.38 -27.46 -10.93
N HIS A 366 30.55 -26.67 -10.27
CA HIS A 366 30.03 -25.42 -10.83
C HIS A 366 30.63 -24.14 -10.22
N GLY A 367 31.49 -24.27 -9.22
CA GLY A 367 32.07 -23.11 -8.54
C GLY A 367 31.05 -22.28 -7.77
N VAL A 368 30.15 -22.93 -7.06
CA VAL A 368 29.11 -22.28 -6.25
C VAL A 368 29.76 -21.39 -5.17
N GLU A 369 29.34 -20.15 -5.08
CA GLU A 369 29.81 -19.20 -4.06
C GLU A 369 28.75 -18.83 -3.03
N HIS A 370 27.46 -18.95 -3.38
CA HIS A 370 26.35 -18.63 -2.48
C HIS A 370 25.31 -19.72 -2.46
N ILE A 371 24.72 -19.93 -1.28
CA ILE A 371 23.60 -20.82 -1.06
C ILE A 371 22.41 -20.01 -0.57
N ALA A 372 21.29 -20.09 -1.28
CA ALA A 372 20.02 -19.50 -0.89
C ALA A 372 19.11 -20.60 -0.33
N ILE A 373 18.66 -20.46 0.91
CA ILE A 373 17.81 -21.43 1.59
C ILE A 373 16.43 -20.83 1.80
N GLY A 374 15.39 -21.47 1.26
CA GLY A 374 14.01 -21.05 1.51
C GLY A 374 13.64 -21.18 2.98
N ASN A 375 12.81 -20.26 3.48
CA ASN A 375 12.45 -20.18 4.89
C ASN A 375 11.19 -20.97 5.29
N GLY A 376 10.77 -21.93 4.47
CA GLY A 376 9.58 -22.73 4.74
C GLY A 376 9.84 -23.90 5.70
N THR A 377 8.99 -24.92 5.60
CA THR A 377 9.08 -26.14 6.40
C THR A 377 10.44 -26.81 6.21
N ALA A 378 11.03 -27.32 7.30
CA ALA A 378 12.35 -27.96 7.31
C ALA A 378 13.55 -27.02 7.00
N SER A 379 13.34 -25.71 7.00
CA SER A 379 14.44 -24.75 6.75
C SER A 379 15.54 -24.84 7.78
N ARG A 380 15.20 -25.10 9.03
CA ARG A 380 16.17 -25.21 10.13
C ARG A 380 17.13 -26.37 9.93
N GLU A 381 16.62 -27.56 9.64
CA GLU A 381 17.41 -28.76 9.41
C GLU A 381 18.26 -28.61 8.15
N THR A 382 17.69 -27.99 7.12
CA THR A 382 18.40 -27.67 5.88
C THR A 382 19.53 -26.67 6.11
N GLU A 383 19.30 -25.64 6.94
CA GLU A 383 20.32 -24.67 7.32
C GLU A 383 21.47 -25.33 8.08
N GLN A 384 21.16 -26.21 9.05
CA GLN A 384 22.18 -26.97 9.79
C GLN A 384 23.04 -27.82 8.86
N MET A 385 22.42 -28.51 7.92
CA MET A 385 23.13 -29.30 6.90
C MET A 385 24.00 -28.36 6.04
N ALA A 386 23.48 -27.22 5.62
CA ALA A 386 24.24 -26.28 4.80
C ALA A 386 25.45 -25.70 5.55
N VAL A 387 25.34 -25.44 6.85
CA VAL A 387 26.47 -24.97 7.68
C VAL A 387 27.57 -26.03 7.74
N GLU A 388 27.24 -27.29 7.94
CA GLU A 388 28.23 -28.39 7.92
C GLU A 388 28.87 -28.51 6.53
N LEU A 389 28.09 -28.42 5.47
CA LEU A 389 28.56 -28.44 4.09
C LEU A 389 29.54 -27.26 3.84
N ILE A 390 29.19 -26.07 4.23
CA ILE A 390 30.01 -24.87 4.07
C ILE A 390 31.34 -25.01 4.80
N ARG A 391 31.29 -25.52 6.03
CA ARG A 391 32.50 -25.78 6.81
C ARG A 391 33.46 -26.72 6.08
N GLN A 392 32.93 -27.84 5.53
CA GLN A 392 33.75 -28.82 4.80
C GLN A 392 34.36 -28.24 3.52
N VAL A 393 33.55 -27.52 2.70
CA VAL A 393 34.07 -27.00 1.42
C VAL A 393 34.99 -25.79 1.62
N ASN A 394 34.80 -25.01 2.68
CA ASN A 394 35.67 -23.85 2.97
C ASN A 394 37.01 -24.23 3.63
N GLU A 395 37.16 -25.48 4.13
CA GLU A 395 38.47 -26.00 4.53
C GLU A 395 39.42 -26.15 3.34
N GLY A 396 38.87 -26.29 2.10
CA GLY A 396 39.62 -26.20 0.86
C GLY A 396 39.76 -24.78 0.36
N SER A 397 39.78 -24.62 -0.96
CA SER A 397 39.92 -23.31 -1.63
C SER A 397 38.62 -22.55 -1.86
N ALA A 398 37.47 -23.14 -1.49
CA ALA A 398 36.15 -22.52 -1.71
C ALA A 398 35.86 -21.47 -0.64
N HIS A 399 35.07 -20.44 -1.02
CA HIS A 399 34.57 -19.39 -0.15
C HIS A 399 33.06 -19.31 -0.31
N VAL A 400 32.33 -20.23 0.34
CA VAL A 400 30.88 -20.33 0.25
C VAL A 400 30.23 -19.70 1.46
N SER A 401 29.19 -18.93 1.23
CA SER A 401 28.32 -18.37 2.27
C SER A 401 26.84 -18.61 1.93
N TYR A 402 25.97 -18.47 2.90
CA TYR A 402 24.54 -18.69 2.71
C TYR A 402 23.69 -17.54 3.23
N MET A 403 22.46 -17.51 2.77
CA MET A 403 21.42 -16.61 3.28
C MET A 403 20.10 -17.35 3.28
N ILE A 404 19.30 -17.14 4.33
CA ILE A 404 17.90 -17.56 4.33
C ILE A 404 17.12 -16.55 3.47
N VAL A 405 16.41 -17.06 2.47
CA VAL A 405 15.64 -16.27 1.52
C VAL A 405 14.16 -16.53 1.73
N SER A 406 13.36 -15.48 1.73
CA SER A 406 11.91 -15.65 1.79
C SER A 406 11.42 -16.40 0.57
N GLU A 407 10.69 -17.50 0.80
CA GLU A 407 10.01 -18.24 -0.26
C GLU A 407 8.56 -17.79 -0.46
N ALA A 408 8.16 -16.68 0.14
CA ALA A 408 6.83 -16.12 -0.03
C ALA A 408 6.48 -15.99 -1.52
N GLY A 409 5.34 -16.53 -1.91
CA GLY A 409 4.90 -16.54 -3.30
C GLY A 409 5.64 -17.49 -4.23
N ALA A 410 6.67 -18.20 -3.78
CA ALA A 410 7.41 -19.15 -4.63
C ALA A 410 6.52 -20.30 -5.10
N SER A 411 5.62 -20.78 -4.25
CA SER A 411 4.64 -21.81 -4.63
C SER A 411 3.63 -21.28 -5.66
N VAL A 412 3.23 -20.01 -5.54
CA VAL A 412 2.35 -19.35 -6.51
C VAL A 412 3.05 -19.26 -7.87
N TYR A 413 4.30 -18.80 -7.88
CA TYR A 413 5.11 -18.76 -9.10
C TYR A 413 5.29 -20.15 -9.72
N SER A 414 5.74 -21.12 -8.94
CA SER A 414 6.08 -22.45 -9.45
C SER A 414 4.88 -23.21 -10.04
N ALA A 415 3.69 -22.95 -9.52
CA ALA A 415 2.43 -23.49 -10.05
C ALA A 415 1.84 -22.66 -11.20
N SER A 416 2.43 -21.50 -11.51
CA SER A 416 1.91 -20.58 -12.53
C SER A 416 2.17 -21.09 -13.96
N LYS A 417 1.36 -20.56 -14.88
CA LYS A 417 1.56 -20.78 -16.31
C LYS A 417 2.95 -20.29 -16.75
N LEU A 418 3.38 -19.14 -16.24
CA LEU A 418 4.69 -18.57 -16.54
C LEU A 418 5.83 -19.54 -16.20
N ALA A 419 5.80 -20.12 -14.99
CA ALA A 419 6.83 -21.07 -14.58
C ALA A 419 6.80 -22.35 -15.43
N ALA A 420 5.62 -22.82 -15.82
CA ALA A 420 5.47 -23.96 -16.72
C ALA A 420 6.04 -23.67 -18.12
N GLU A 421 5.91 -22.46 -18.60
CA GLU A 421 6.49 -22.01 -19.88
C GLU A 421 8.02 -21.86 -19.80
N GLU A 422 8.54 -21.35 -18.67
CA GLU A 422 9.98 -21.21 -18.46
C GLU A 422 10.68 -22.56 -18.28
N PHE A 423 10.08 -23.47 -17.54
CA PHE A 423 10.66 -24.74 -17.13
C PHE A 423 9.70 -25.91 -17.30
N PRO A 424 9.29 -26.25 -18.52
CA PRO A 424 8.39 -27.38 -18.74
C PRO A 424 9.00 -28.72 -18.34
N GLN A 425 10.35 -28.83 -18.32
CA GLN A 425 11.08 -30.05 -17.98
C GLN A 425 11.21 -30.32 -16.48
N TYR A 426 10.92 -29.31 -15.61
CA TYR A 426 11.04 -29.45 -14.16
C TYR A 426 9.66 -29.52 -13.49
N ASP A 427 9.58 -30.28 -12.39
CA ASP A 427 8.40 -30.26 -11.56
C ASP A 427 8.26 -28.95 -10.76
N VAL A 428 7.12 -28.78 -10.11
CA VAL A 428 6.79 -27.56 -9.34
C VAL A 428 7.84 -27.25 -8.27
N ASN A 429 8.34 -28.28 -7.58
CA ASN A 429 9.30 -28.07 -6.49
C ASN A 429 10.69 -27.65 -7.00
N LEU A 430 11.14 -28.19 -8.12
CA LEU A 430 12.40 -27.79 -8.74
C LEU A 430 12.32 -26.36 -9.26
N ARG A 431 11.18 -25.95 -9.79
CA ARG A 431 10.95 -24.54 -10.20
C ARG A 431 11.05 -23.60 -9.01
N SER A 432 10.55 -24.00 -7.84
CA SER A 432 10.70 -23.22 -6.60
C SER A 432 12.16 -23.06 -6.19
N ALA A 433 12.96 -24.10 -6.28
CA ALA A 433 14.39 -24.05 -5.97
C ALA A 433 15.15 -23.07 -6.90
N VAL A 434 14.81 -23.08 -8.18
CA VAL A 434 15.35 -22.10 -9.15
C VAL A 434 14.97 -20.68 -8.75
N SER A 435 13.72 -20.45 -8.41
CA SER A 435 13.22 -19.13 -7.98
C SER A 435 13.94 -18.65 -6.72
N ILE A 436 14.13 -19.51 -5.73
CA ILE A 436 14.86 -19.18 -4.49
C ILE A 436 16.29 -18.74 -4.80
N ALA A 437 17.00 -19.46 -5.66
CA ALA A 437 18.35 -19.08 -6.07
C ALA A 437 18.38 -17.70 -6.75
N ARG A 438 17.46 -17.45 -7.68
CA ARG A 438 17.35 -16.21 -8.42
C ARG A 438 16.96 -15.03 -7.54
N ARG A 439 16.18 -15.25 -6.46
CA ARG A 439 15.83 -14.20 -5.50
C ARG A 439 17.02 -13.66 -4.73
N LEU A 440 18.03 -14.46 -4.52
CA LEU A 440 19.28 -13.96 -3.93
C LEU A 440 20.06 -13.13 -4.94
N GLN A 441 20.08 -13.56 -6.20
CA GLN A 441 20.81 -12.88 -7.25
C GLN A 441 20.21 -11.54 -7.63
N ASP A 442 18.90 -11.47 -7.85
CA ASP A 442 18.18 -10.24 -8.15
C ASP A 442 16.72 -10.36 -7.66
N PRO A 443 16.42 -9.91 -6.45
CA PRO A 443 15.06 -10.01 -5.89
C PRO A 443 14.00 -9.35 -6.76
N LEU A 444 14.25 -8.15 -7.26
CA LEU A 444 13.28 -7.40 -8.07
C LEU A 444 12.91 -8.15 -9.36
N ALA A 445 13.91 -8.60 -10.10
CA ALA A 445 13.70 -9.31 -11.37
C ALA A 445 12.88 -10.59 -11.20
N GLU A 446 13.01 -11.27 -10.07
CA GLU A 446 12.26 -12.49 -9.79
C GLU A 446 10.87 -12.21 -9.19
N LEU A 447 10.78 -11.28 -8.23
CA LEU A 447 9.53 -10.97 -7.53
C LEU A 447 8.47 -10.33 -8.43
N VAL A 448 8.85 -9.65 -9.51
CA VAL A 448 7.88 -9.11 -10.49
C VAL A 448 7.08 -10.18 -11.21
N LYS A 449 7.51 -11.44 -11.16
CA LYS A 449 6.82 -12.58 -11.79
C LYS A 449 5.58 -13.03 -11.03
N ILE A 450 5.40 -12.56 -9.81
CA ILE A 450 4.28 -12.94 -8.95
C ILE A 450 3.44 -11.72 -8.57
N ASP A 451 2.19 -12.00 -8.20
CA ASP A 451 1.31 -10.96 -7.66
C ASP A 451 1.92 -10.43 -6.34
N PRO A 452 2.09 -9.11 -6.18
CA PRO A 452 2.62 -8.53 -4.93
C PRO A 452 1.87 -8.97 -3.67
N LYS A 453 0.58 -9.26 -3.76
CA LYS A 453 -0.22 -9.79 -2.64
C LYS A 453 0.28 -11.15 -2.15
N ALA A 454 0.87 -11.94 -3.02
CA ALA A 454 1.42 -13.26 -2.66
C ALA A 454 2.74 -13.18 -1.89
N ILE A 455 3.37 -12.01 -1.83
CA ILE A 455 4.61 -11.79 -1.06
C ILE A 455 4.34 -11.75 0.45
N GLY A 456 3.09 -11.53 0.86
CA GLY A 456 2.70 -11.62 2.28
C GLY A 456 3.19 -10.45 3.14
N VAL A 457 3.13 -9.23 2.63
CA VAL A 457 3.66 -8.04 3.29
C VAL A 457 2.75 -7.46 4.38
N GLY A 458 1.57 -8.05 4.61
CA GLY A 458 0.61 -7.50 5.56
C GLY A 458 -0.32 -8.50 6.21
N GLN A 459 -0.63 -8.24 7.47
CA GLN A 459 -1.69 -8.92 8.20
C GLN A 459 -3.05 -8.35 7.75
N TYR A 460 -4.09 -9.18 7.70
CA TYR A 460 -5.44 -8.80 7.27
C TYR A 460 -5.58 -8.37 5.81
N GLN A 461 -4.58 -8.61 4.96
CA GLN A 461 -4.63 -8.18 3.55
C GLN A 461 -5.83 -8.78 2.78
N HIS A 462 -6.33 -9.95 3.18
CA HIS A 462 -7.50 -10.59 2.56
C HIS A 462 -8.83 -9.93 2.96
N ASP A 463 -8.84 -9.14 4.03
CA ASP A 463 -10.02 -8.43 4.52
C ASP A 463 -10.16 -7.03 3.91
N MET A 464 -9.16 -6.59 3.15
CA MET A 464 -9.10 -5.26 2.56
C MET A 464 -9.79 -5.16 1.21
N PRO A 465 -10.18 -3.95 0.78
CA PRO A 465 -10.65 -3.73 -0.59
C PRO A 465 -9.56 -4.14 -1.58
N GLN A 466 -9.77 -5.23 -2.33
CA GLN A 466 -8.73 -5.84 -3.16
C GLN A 466 -8.26 -4.93 -4.29
N LYS A 467 -9.17 -4.17 -4.88
CA LYS A 467 -8.82 -3.21 -5.94
C LYS A 467 -7.84 -2.14 -5.43
N GLN A 468 -8.13 -1.55 -4.28
CA GLN A 468 -7.29 -0.53 -3.64
C GLN A 468 -5.92 -1.09 -3.27
N LEU A 469 -5.89 -2.31 -2.72
CA LEU A 469 -4.66 -3.01 -2.38
C LEU A 469 -3.83 -3.29 -3.63
N ASP A 470 -4.44 -3.79 -4.69
CA ASP A 470 -3.78 -4.07 -5.98
C ASP A 470 -3.15 -2.80 -6.56
N GLU A 471 -3.91 -1.71 -6.61
CA GLU A 471 -3.42 -0.44 -7.15
C GLU A 471 -2.21 0.09 -6.36
N ALA A 472 -2.28 0.03 -5.02
CA ALA A 472 -1.19 0.48 -4.16
C ALA A 472 0.08 -0.37 -4.34
N LEU A 473 -0.05 -1.69 -4.28
CA LEU A 473 1.10 -2.60 -4.38
C LEU A 473 1.71 -2.61 -5.79
N ASN A 474 0.89 -2.60 -6.83
CA ASN A 474 1.38 -2.51 -8.21
C ASN A 474 2.07 -1.16 -8.48
N GLY A 475 1.61 -0.09 -7.84
CA GLY A 475 2.27 1.21 -7.88
C GLY A 475 3.69 1.15 -7.32
N VAL A 476 3.89 0.45 -6.19
CA VAL A 476 5.22 0.26 -5.59
C VAL A 476 6.13 -0.52 -6.55
N VAL A 477 5.63 -1.59 -7.16
CA VAL A 477 6.42 -2.38 -8.12
C VAL A 477 6.85 -1.52 -9.31
N GLU A 478 5.93 -0.76 -9.87
CA GLU A 478 6.22 0.16 -10.99
C GLU A 478 7.29 1.19 -10.60
N ASP A 479 7.15 1.82 -9.45
CA ASP A 479 8.10 2.81 -8.96
C ASP A 479 9.49 2.21 -8.77
N CYS A 480 9.60 1.00 -8.20
CA CYS A 480 10.87 0.32 -7.99
C CYS A 480 11.55 -0.06 -9.32
N VAL A 481 10.80 -0.65 -10.23
CA VAL A 481 11.34 -1.08 -11.54
C VAL A 481 11.88 0.12 -12.31
N ASN A 482 11.14 1.22 -12.36
CA ASN A 482 11.55 2.41 -13.10
C ASN A 482 12.68 3.18 -12.39
N ALA A 483 12.74 3.15 -11.06
CA ALA A 483 13.87 3.73 -10.32
C ALA A 483 15.19 2.99 -10.59
N VAL A 484 15.14 1.66 -10.66
CA VAL A 484 16.32 0.81 -10.92
C VAL A 484 16.76 0.91 -12.39
N GLY A 485 15.81 1.00 -13.32
CA GLY A 485 16.05 0.87 -14.73
C GLY A 485 16.14 -0.59 -15.17
N VAL A 486 15.92 -0.84 -16.44
CA VAL A 486 15.80 -2.20 -16.98
C VAL A 486 16.71 -2.37 -18.19
N ASP A 487 17.54 -3.41 -18.17
CA ASP A 487 18.33 -3.84 -19.34
C ASP A 487 17.38 -4.51 -20.36
N ILE A 488 17.19 -3.86 -21.51
CA ILE A 488 16.26 -4.34 -22.54
C ILE A 488 16.66 -5.69 -23.13
N ASN A 489 17.95 -6.02 -23.10
CA ASN A 489 18.48 -7.24 -23.72
C ASN A 489 18.39 -8.46 -22.82
N THR A 490 18.27 -8.30 -21.51
CA THR A 490 18.24 -9.40 -20.54
C THR A 490 16.91 -9.55 -19.80
N ALA A 491 16.09 -8.51 -19.78
CA ALA A 491 14.85 -8.48 -19.00
C ALA A 491 13.80 -9.48 -19.51
N SER A 492 13.09 -10.10 -18.57
CA SER A 492 11.91 -10.93 -18.86
C SER A 492 10.74 -10.07 -19.31
N PRO A 493 9.74 -10.64 -20.00
CA PRO A 493 8.49 -9.92 -20.27
C PRO A 493 7.81 -9.40 -19.01
N SER A 494 7.87 -10.15 -17.91
CA SER A 494 7.30 -9.75 -16.62
C SER A 494 7.93 -8.48 -16.06
N LEU A 495 9.25 -8.32 -16.21
CA LEU A 495 9.96 -7.12 -15.79
C LEU A 495 9.67 -5.96 -16.76
N LEU A 496 9.73 -6.20 -18.06
CA LEU A 496 9.51 -5.18 -19.09
C LEU A 496 8.12 -4.55 -19.00
N GLN A 497 7.08 -5.34 -18.69
CA GLN A 497 5.71 -4.80 -18.60
C GLN A 497 5.52 -3.79 -17.47
N ARG A 498 6.44 -3.75 -16.50
CA ARG A 498 6.44 -2.78 -15.40
C ARG A 498 7.12 -1.47 -15.75
N VAL A 499 7.84 -1.43 -16.86
CA VAL A 499 8.44 -0.19 -17.36
C VAL A 499 7.35 0.77 -17.82
N ALA A 500 7.51 2.05 -17.47
CA ALA A 500 6.57 3.10 -17.83
C ALA A 500 6.27 3.09 -19.33
N GLY A 501 5.02 3.11 -19.71
CA GLY A 501 4.58 3.12 -21.10
C GLY A 501 4.54 1.77 -21.80
N LEU A 502 5.03 0.70 -21.16
CA LEU A 502 4.92 -0.66 -21.67
C LEU A 502 3.74 -1.40 -21.02
N ASN A 503 3.21 -2.37 -21.73
CA ASN A 503 2.19 -3.29 -21.25
C ASN A 503 2.60 -4.73 -21.57
N GLY A 504 1.75 -5.71 -21.25
CA GLY A 504 2.06 -7.12 -21.53
C GLY A 504 2.33 -7.42 -22.99
N THR A 505 1.59 -6.79 -23.90
CA THR A 505 1.75 -6.99 -25.36
C THR A 505 3.07 -6.40 -25.85
N THR A 506 3.37 -5.15 -25.52
CA THR A 506 4.62 -4.49 -25.93
C THR A 506 5.85 -5.11 -25.30
N ALA A 507 5.75 -5.57 -24.04
CA ALA A 507 6.83 -6.30 -23.38
C ALA A 507 7.17 -7.59 -24.13
N LYS A 508 6.18 -8.38 -24.52
CA LYS A 508 6.37 -9.59 -25.33
C LYS A 508 6.94 -9.26 -26.71
N ASN A 509 6.50 -8.15 -27.32
CA ASN A 509 7.02 -7.71 -28.61
C ASN A 509 8.49 -7.30 -28.54
N VAL A 510 8.93 -6.69 -27.42
CA VAL A 510 10.35 -6.39 -27.18
C VAL A 510 11.18 -7.67 -27.16
N VAL A 511 10.73 -8.68 -26.43
CA VAL A 511 11.42 -9.97 -26.34
C VAL A 511 11.48 -10.65 -27.71
N SER A 512 10.36 -10.71 -28.41
CA SER A 512 10.28 -11.29 -29.76
C SER A 512 11.20 -10.58 -30.74
N TYR A 513 11.25 -9.26 -30.68
CA TYR A 513 12.13 -8.44 -31.56
C TYR A 513 13.60 -8.77 -31.34
N ARG A 514 14.06 -8.85 -30.09
CA ARG A 514 15.46 -9.18 -29.79
C ARG A 514 15.83 -10.60 -30.15
N GLU A 515 14.89 -11.54 -30.07
CA GLU A 515 15.09 -12.94 -30.48
C GLU A 515 15.23 -13.06 -32.01
N GLU A 516 14.43 -12.28 -32.76
CA GLU A 516 14.43 -12.33 -34.23
C GLU A 516 15.56 -11.50 -34.86
N ASN A 517 15.92 -10.36 -34.26
CA ASN A 517 16.82 -9.39 -34.84
C ASN A 517 18.17 -9.27 -34.10
N GLY A 518 18.37 -10.06 -33.04
CA GLY A 518 19.54 -9.95 -32.17
C GLY A 518 19.35 -8.84 -31.10
N ALA A 519 20.35 -8.70 -30.25
CA ALA A 519 20.35 -7.72 -29.16
C ALA A 519 20.17 -6.30 -29.68
N PHE A 520 19.45 -5.48 -28.91
CA PHE A 520 19.36 -4.04 -29.17
C PHE A 520 20.75 -3.41 -29.06
N THR A 521 21.07 -2.52 -29.99
CA THR A 521 22.34 -1.83 -30.04
C THR A 521 22.22 -0.32 -29.82
N SER A 522 20.96 0.17 -29.67
CA SER A 522 20.69 1.57 -29.36
C SER A 522 19.30 1.74 -28.81
N ARG A 523 19.04 2.81 -28.05
CA ARG A 523 17.69 3.19 -27.63
C ARG A 523 16.79 3.54 -28.81
N ALA A 524 17.34 4.16 -29.85
CA ALA A 524 16.55 4.50 -31.04
C ALA A 524 15.93 3.28 -31.70
N GLN A 525 16.56 2.12 -31.60
CA GLN A 525 16.06 0.86 -32.15
C GLN A 525 14.76 0.39 -31.47
N ILE A 526 14.48 0.85 -30.26
CA ILE A 526 13.23 0.54 -29.54
C ILE A 526 11.99 0.98 -30.33
N LYS A 527 12.11 2.04 -31.13
CA LYS A 527 11.03 2.53 -32.00
C LYS A 527 10.58 1.52 -33.04
N LYS A 528 11.40 0.53 -33.36
CA LYS A 528 11.11 -0.52 -34.35
C LYS A 528 10.28 -1.68 -33.77
N VAL A 529 10.07 -1.72 -32.46
CA VAL A 529 9.25 -2.75 -31.80
C VAL A 529 7.79 -2.61 -32.21
N PRO A 530 7.14 -3.68 -32.68
CA PRO A 530 5.72 -3.61 -33.06
C PRO A 530 4.81 -3.13 -31.92
N LYS A 531 3.84 -2.28 -32.24
CA LYS A 531 2.86 -1.67 -31.33
C LYS A 531 3.45 -0.70 -30.30
N LEU A 532 4.72 -0.40 -30.39
CA LEU A 532 5.39 0.59 -29.52
C LEU A 532 5.44 1.92 -30.28
N GLY A 533 4.42 2.75 -30.07
CA GLY A 533 4.27 4.04 -30.75
C GLY A 533 5.15 5.15 -30.13
N PRO A 534 5.10 6.36 -30.70
CA PRO A 534 5.91 7.50 -30.24
C PRO A 534 5.66 7.87 -28.77
N LYS A 535 4.43 7.79 -28.31
CA LYS A 535 4.07 8.10 -26.92
C LYS A 535 4.62 7.06 -25.96
N ALA A 536 4.49 5.78 -26.27
CA ALA A 536 5.06 4.70 -25.50
C ALA A 536 6.59 4.82 -25.41
N PHE A 537 7.23 5.15 -26.53
CA PHE A 537 8.68 5.40 -26.58
C PHE A 537 9.08 6.54 -25.63
N GLN A 538 8.37 7.66 -25.67
CA GLN A 538 8.63 8.79 -24.78
C GLN A 538 8.55 8.38 -23.31
N GLN A 539 7.56 7.55 -22.95
CA GLN A 539 7.38 7.10 -21.58
C GLN A 539 8.48 6.12 -21.13
N CYS A 540 8.89 5.19 -21.98
CA CYS A 540 9.77 4.09 -21.59
C CYS A 540 11.27 4.33 -21.82
N ALA A 541 11.64 5.19 -22.75
CA ALA A 541 13.01 5.28 -23.25
C ALA A 541 14.05 5.55 -22.17
N GLY A 542 13.77 6.44 -21.24
CA GLY A 542 14.71 6.78 -20.16
C GLY A 542 14.91 5.67 -19.13
N PHE A 543 13.96 4.76 -19.03
CA PHE A 543 13.97 3.66 -18.05
C PHE A 543 14.53 2.34 -18.63
N LEU A 544 14.71 2.26 -19.94
CA LEU A 544 15.33 1.12 -20.60
C LEU A 544 16.82 1.41 -20.85
N ARG A 545 17.66 0.46 -20.49
CA ARG A 545 19.11 0.56 -20.63
C ARG A 545 19.58 -0.35 -21.78
N VAL A 546 20.52 0.13 -22.56
CA VAL A 546 21.17 -0.61 -23.64
C VAL A 546 22.68 -0.57 -23.42
N PRO A 547 23.24 -1.44 -22.56
CA PRO A 547 24.68 -1.44 -22.26
C PRO A 547 25.54 -1.67 -23.48
N GLU A 548 25.04 -2.37 -24.48
CA GLU A 548 25.73 -2.72 -25.73
C GLU A 548 25.80 -1.55 -26.74
N SER A 549 25.11 -0.43 -26.44
CA SER A 549 25.10 0.73 -27.34
C SER A 549 26.48 1.37 -27.46
N ARG A 550 26.79 1.88 -28.65
CA ARG A 550 27.96 2.71 -28.87
C ARG A 550 27.89 4.04 -28.12
N SER A 551 26.70 4.57 -27.92
CA SER A 551 26.48 5.76 -27.10
C SER A 551 26.36 5.36 -25.64
N VAL A 552 27.22 5.87 -24.78
CA VAL A 552 27.18 5.65 -23.35
C VAL A 552 25.89 6.20 -22.73
N LEU A 553 25.27 7.21 -23.34
CA LEU A 553 24.00 7.80 -22.87
C LEU A 553 22.87 6.81 -22.90
N ASP A 554 22.88 5.82 -23.79
CA ASP A 554 21.86 4.77 -23.84
C ASP A 554 21.92 3.80 -22.63
N ASN A 555 23.00 3.84 -21.87
CA ASN A 555 23.15 3.10 -20.61
C ASN A 555 23.08 4.01 -19.38
N THR A 556 22.30 5.06 -19.46
CA THR A 556 22.08 6.02 -18.37
C THR A 556 20.58 6.26 -18.18
N ALA A 557 20.21 6.94 -17.10
CA ALA A 557 18.84 7.40 -16.90
C ALA A 557 18.55 8.72 -17.60
N VAL A 558 19.47 9.24 -18.40
CA VAL A 558 19.23 10.44 -19.23
C VAL A 558 18.21 10.10 -20.32
N HIS A 559 17.10 10.82 -20.34
CA HIS A 559 16.10 10.63 -21.39
C HIS A 559 16.65 11.10 -22.75
N PRO A 560 16.34 10.40 -23.86
CA PRO A 560 16.77 10.84 -25.20
C PRO A 560 16.43 12.29 -25.53
N GLU A 561 15.35 12.83 -25.02
CA GLU A 561 14.96 14.25 -25.16
C GLU A 561 15.99 15.22 -24.60
N SER A 562 16.85 14.76 -23.68
CA SER A 562 17.88 15.54 -23.02
C SER A 562 19.30 15.22 -23.52
N TYR A 563 19.45 14.42 -24.57
CA TYR A 563 20.78 14.05 -25.10
C TYR A 563 21.57 15.27 -25.60
N GLU A 564 20.91 16.17 -26.30
CA GLU A 564 21.56 17.38 -26.79
C GLU A 564 22.03 18.28 -25.62
N ALA A 565 21.21 18.37 -24.57
CA ALA A 565 21.58 19.09 -23.35
C ALA A 565 22.78 18.45 -22.66
N ALA A 566 22.82 17.11 -22.57
CA ALA A 566 23.96 16.39 -21.99
C ALA A 566 25.25 16.60 -22.76
N LYS A 567 25.19 16.56 -24.10
CA LYS A 567 26.35 16.84 -24.98
C LYS A 567 26.82 18.28 -24.86
N ALA A 568 25.87 19.23 -24.78
CA ALA A 568 26.19 20.65 -24.58
C ALA A 568 26.85 20.87 -23.22
N LEU A 569 26.42 20.20 -22.18
CA LEU A 569 27.03 20.27 -20.85
C LEU A 569 28.48 19.76 -20.85
N LEU A 570 28.71 18.64 -21.51
CA LEU A 570 30.07 18.09 -21.65
C LEU A 570 30.96 19.07 -22.41
N ALA A 571 30.50 19.63 -23.52
CA ALA A 571 31.23 20.63 -24.28
C ALA A 571 31.57 21.88 -23.44
N LEU A 572 30.58 22.35 -22.66
CA LEU A 572 30.74 23.50 -21.78
C LEU A 572 31.81 23.28 -20.71
N SER A 573 31.94 22.07 -20.21
CA SER A 573 32.89 21.67 -19.17
C SER A 573 34.25 21.17 -19.73
N GLY A 574 34.39 21.13 -21.05
CA GLY A 574 35.63 20.66 -21.71
C GLY A 574 35.79 19.16 -21.73
N HIS A 575 34.71 18.41 -21.60
CA HIS A 575 34.67 16.95 -21.62
C HIS A 575 33.98 16.40 -22.87
N THR A 576 34.21 15.10 -23.13
CA THR A 576 33.63 14.36 -24.26
C THR A 576 32.83 13.16 -23.77
N LEU A 577 32.05 12.54 -24.66
CA LEU A 577 31.35 11.28 -24.34
C LEU A 577 32.34 10.14 -24.01
N ALA A 578 33.55 10.15 -24.58
CA ALA A 578 34.58 9.18 -24.22
C ALA A 578 35.00 9.31 -22.74
N ASP A 579 35.07 10.54 -22.21
CA ASP A 579 35.39 10.80 -20.81
C ASP A 579 34.30 10.22 -19.87
N VAL A 580 33.03 10.25 -20.28
CA VAL A 580 31.94 9.62 -19.55
C VAL A 580 32.14 8.11 -19.44
N LYS A 581 32.44 7.46 -20.56
CA LYS A 581 32.68 6.02 -20.64
C LYS A 581 33.88 5.59 -19.81
N GLU A 582 34.94 6.39 -19.79
CA GLU A 582 36.20 6.12 -19.08
C GLU A 582 36.15 6.55 -17.59
N GLY A 583 35.06 7.19 -17.13
CA GLY A 583 34.91 7.64 -15.76
C GLY A 583 35.79 8.84 -15.37
N LYS A 584 36.15 9.68 -16.32
CA LYS A 584 37.06 10.83 -16.14
C LYS A 584 36.33 12.15 -15.85
N LEU A 585 35.17 12.10 -15.19
CA LEU A 585 34.34 13.28 -14.93
C LEU A 585 34.31 13.73 -13.45
N SER A 586 35.30 13.31 -12.65
CA SER A 586 35.32 13.63 -11.22
C SER A 586 35.31 15.13 -10.90
N ASP A 587 35.80 15.96 -11.80
CA ASP A 587 35.84 17.41 -11.69
C ASP A 587 34.58 18.12 -12.22
N LEU A 588 33.67 17.39 -12.86
CA LEU A 588 32.47 17.96 -13.48
C LEU A 588 31.59 18.75 -12.50
N PRO A 589 31.24 18.24 -11.32
CA PRO A 589 30.44 19.00 -10.35
C PRO A 589 31.09 20.32 -9.94
N ALA A 590 32.39 20.30 -9.69
CA ALA A 590 33.15 21.50 -9.31
C ALA A 590 33.19 22.54 -10.44
N ARG A 591 33.38 22.11 -11.68
CA ARG A 591 33.39 23.01 -12.87
C ARG A 591 32.05 23.67 -13.09
N ILE A 592 30.93 22.90 -12.92
CA ILE A 592 29.58 23.44 -13.06
C ILE A 592 29.28 24.43 -11.95
N LYS A 593 29.70 24.15 -10.73
CA LYS A 593 29.53 25.07 -9.59
C LYS A 593 30.29 26.38 -9.81
N ALA A 594 31.50 26.27 -10.30
CA ALA A 594 32.33 27.45 -10.62
C ALA A 594 31.73 28.27 -11.77
N TYR A 595 31.18 27.62 -12.78
CA TYR A 595 30.48 28.27 -13.89
C TYR A 595 29.16 28.92 -13.49
N GLY A 596 28.46 28.35 -12.53
CA GLY A 596 27.14 28.72 -12.10
C GLY A 596 26.07 27.77 -12.61
N GLU A 597 25.40 27.04 -11.69
CA GLU A 597 24.37 26.06 -12.08
C GLU A 597 23.24 26.68 -12.92
N ASP A 598 22.73 27.84 -12.51
CA ASP A 598 21.64 28.52 -13.21
C ASP A 598 22.06 28.95 -14.63
N LYS A 599 23.27 29.45 -14.75
CA LYS A 599 23.85 29.88 -16.03
C LYS A 599 24.04 28.67 -16.95
N ALA A 600 24.61 27.59 -16.44
CA ALA A 600 24.82 26.37 -17.18
C ALA A 600 23.47 25.75 -17.64
N ALA A 601 22.49 25.67 -16.75
CA ALA A 601 21.16 25.16 -17.07
C ALA A 601 20.49 25.99 -18.17
N GLY A 602 20.58 27.31 -18.09
CA GLY A 602 20.03 28.20 -19.11
C GLY A 602 20.69 28.02 -20.47
N GLU A 603 22.01 27.87 -20.51
CA GLU A 603 22.75 27.66 -21.76
C GLU A 603 22.48 26.34 -22.45
N ILE A 604 22.28 25.26 -21.67
CA ILE A 604 21.93 23.93 -22.23
C ILE A 604 20.43 23.74 -22.45
N GLY A 605 19.61 24.70 -22.03
CA GLY A 605 18.14 24.67 -22.28
C GLY A 605 17.32 23.76 -21.37
N VAL A 606 17.77 23.55 -20.13
CA VAL A 606 17.06 22.73 -19.14
C VAL A 606 16.93 23.47 -17.81
N GLY A 607 16.09 22.94 -16.91
CA GLY A 607 16.03 23.44 -15.53
C GLY A 607 17.18 22.92 -14.67
N VAL A 608 17.40 23.55 -13.52
CA VAL A 608 18.45 23.12 -12.58
C VAL A 608 18.25 21.68 -12.08
N PRO A 609 17.05 21.22 -11.73
CA PRO A 609 16.85 19.81 -11.35
C PRO A 609 17.27 18.82 -12.45
N THR A 610 16.93 19.10 -13.71
CA THR A 610 17.35 18.26 -14.85
C THR A 610 18.85 18.31 -15.05
N LEU A 611 19.47 19.47 -14.91
CA LEU A 611 20.93 19.61 -14.95
C LEU A 611 21.62 18.71 -13.92
N ARG A 612 21.16 18.75 -12.68
CA ARG A 612 21.71 17.93 -11.59
C ARG A 612 21.57 16.44 -11.87
N ASP A 613 20.42 16.02 -12.41
CA ASP A 613 20.19 14.63 -12.79
C ASP A 613 21.13 14.20 -13.91
N ILE A 614 21.33 15.02 -14.93
CA ILE A 614 22.26 14.75 -16.02
C ILE A 614 23.70 14.61 -15.50
N VAL A 615 24.14 15.50 -14.63
CA VAL A 615 25.45 15.41 -13.99
C VAL A 615 25.64 14.11 -13.24
N SER A 616 24.66 13.75 -12.41
CA SER A 616 24.68 12.52 -11.61
C SER A 616 24.78 11.27 -12.49
N GLU A 617 24.03 11.22 -13.58
CA GLU A 617 24.02 10.08 -14.51
C GLU A 617 25.32 10.00 -15.33
N LEU A 618 25.89 11.14 -15.72
CA LEU A 618 27.17 11.18 -16.45
C LEU A 618 28.36 10.74 -15.59
N LEU A 619 28.29 11.00 -14.27
CA LEU A 619 29.34 10.58 -13.33
C LEU A 619 29.40 9.06 -13.16
N LYS A 620 28.24 8.40 -13.21
CA LYS A 620 28.13 6.95 -13.06
C LYS A 620 27.19 6.35 -14.11
N PRO A 621 27.62 6.18 -15.34
CA PRO A 621 26.82 5.50 -16.36
C PRO A 621 26.59 4.03 -15.93
N GLY A 622 25.40 3.52 -16.18
CA GLY A 622 25.01 2.16 -15.77
C GLY A 622 24.78 2.00 -14.27
N ARG A 623 24.57 3.09 -13.55
CA ARG A 623 24.32 3.09 -12.10
C ARG A 623 23.09 2.26 -11.75
N ASP A 624 23.24 1.40 -10.73
CA ASP A 624 22.14 0.72 -10.04
C ASP A 624 21.96 1.38 -8.67
N VAL A 625 20.79 2.00 -8.45
CA VAL A 625 20.49 2.71 -7.21
C VAL A 625 20.48 1.79 -5.99
N ARG A 626 20.31 0.50 -6.18
CA ARG A 626 20.34 -0.50 -5.09
C ARG A 626 21.73 -0.69 -4.50
N ASP A 627 22.78 -0.36 -5.21
CA ASP A 627 24.16 -0.48 -4.71
C ASP A 627 24.46 0.48 -3.54
N GLU A 628 23.67 1.52 -3.38
CA GLU A 628 23.78 2.50 -2.29
C GLU A 628 23.00 2.09 -1.03
N LEU A 629 22.21 1.01 -1.10
CA LEU A 629 21.41 0.52 0.00
C LEU A 629 22.19 -0.50 0.84
N PRO A 630 21.78 -0.76 2.11
CA PRO A 630 22.42 -1.76 2.96
C PRO A 630 22.42 -3.14 2.30
N LYS A 631 23.61 -3.75 2.19
CA LYS A 631 23.77 -5.07 1.58
C LYS A 631 23.22 -6.19 2.46
N PRO A 632 22.66 -7.27 1.86
CA PRO A 632 22.23 -8.45 2.63
C PRO A 632 23.39 -9.07 3.41
N ILE A 633 23.07 -9.63 4.57
CA ILE A 633 24.05 -10.34 5.42
C ILE A 633 24.16 -11.78 4.91
N LEU A 634 25.36 -12.16 4.46
CA LEU A 634 25.69 -13.53 4.10
C LEU A 634 26.44 -14.19 5.27
N ARG A 635 26.05 -15.43 5.61
CA ARG A 635 26.52 -16.13 6.81
C ARG A 635 27.29 -17.40 6.44
N THR A 636 28.10 -17.87 7.38
CA THR A 636 28.81 -19.14 7.30
C THR A 636 28.46 -20.10 8.44
N ASP A 637 27.80 -19.58 9.49
CA ASP A 637 27.41 -20.31 10.69
C ASP A 637 25.98 -19.97 11.13
N VAL A 638 25.41 -20.78 12.00
CA VAL A 638 24.08 -20.56 12.57
C VAL A 638 24.17 -20.19 14.04
N LEU A 639 23.31 -19.27 14.46
CA LEU A 639 23.10 -18.90 15.86
C LEU A 639 21.75 -19.47 16.32
N GLU A 640 21.72 -20.16 17.46
CA GLU A 640 20.50 -20.72 18.03
C GLU A 640 19.98 -19.85 19.20
N MET A 641 18.68 -19.93 19.47
CA MET A 641 18.04 -19.17 20.56
C MET A 641 18.69 -19.41 21.93
N LYS A 642 19.12 -20.66 22.20
CA LYS A 642 19.83 -21.04 23.43
C LYS A 642 21.17 -20.33 23.63
N ASP A 643 21.77 -19.86 22.54
CA ASP A 643 23.06 -19.15 22.55
C ASP A 643 22.90 -17.67 22.88
N LEU A 644 21.67 -17.16 22.85
CA LEU A 644 21.39 -15.76 23.13
C LEU A 644 21.44 -15.47 24.64
N LYS A 645 22.14 -14.41 24.99
CA LYS A 645 22.22 -13.91 26.36
C LYS A 645 21.86 -12.43 26.40
N SER A 646 21.19 -12.02 27.46
CA SER A 646 20.90 -10.60 27.70
C SER A 646 22.18 -9.77 27.63
N GLY A 647 22.14 -8.64 26.95
CA GLY A 647 23.28 -7.75 26.75
C GLY A 647 24.11 -8.03 25.50
N MET A 648 23.89 -9.14 24.79
CA MET A 648 24.56 -9.41 23.49
C MET A 648 24.19 -8.36 22.47
N VAL A 649 25.21 -7.85 21.76
CA VAL A 649 25.02 -6.93 20.62
C VAL A 649 25.12 -7.76 19.33
N LEU A 650 24.08 -7.71 18.53
CA LEU A 650 23.97 -8.45 17.29
C LEU A 650 23.59 -7.53 16.14
N THR A 651 23.96 -7.94 14.93
CA THR A 651 23.50 -7.29 13.71
C THR A 651 22.37 -8.13 13.12
N GLY A 652 21.27 -7.48 12.77
CA GLY A 652 20.12 -8.13 12.20
C GLY A 652 19.53 -7.36 11.03
N THR A 653 18.59 -7.99 10.34
CA THR A 653 17.86 -7.42 9.22
C THR A 653 16.40 -7.19 9.62
N VAL A 654 15.89 -6.01 9.38
CA VAL A 654 14.48 -5.68 9.64
C VAL A 654 13.60 -6.48 8.68
N ARG A 655 12.69 -7.30 9.23
CA ARG A 655 11.78 -8.16 8.45
C ARG A 655 10.37 -7.60 8.35
N ASN A 656 9.91 -6.90 9.38
CA ASN A 656 8.60 -6.29 9.38
C ASN A 656 8.58 -5.06 10.29
N VAL A 657 7.81 -4.07 9.88
CA VAL A 657 7.59 -2.83 10.63
C VAL A 657 6.10 -2.70 10.88
N ILE A 658 5.70 -2.69 12.14
CA ILE A 658 4.31 -2.61 12.58
C ILE A 658 4.11 -1.45 13.55
N ASP A 659 2.87 -1.12 13.87
CA ASP A 659 2.56 0.04 14.72
C ASP A 659 3.27 0.04 16.09
N PHE A 660 3.43 -1.12 16.70
CA PHE A 660 3.99 -1.25 18.03
C PHE A 660 5.48 -1.65 18.06
N GLY A 661 6.11 -1.86 16.92
CA GLY A 661 7.51 -2.21 16.89
C GLY A 661 8.06 -2.71 15.57
N VAL A 662 9.23 -3.31 15.66
CA VAL A 662 10.01 -3.80 14.53
C VAL A 662 10.41 -5.26 14.76
N PHE A 663 10.12 -6.14 13.80
CA PHE A 663 10.63 -7.50 13.82
C PHE A 663 11.98 -7.57 13.11
N VAL A 664 12.97 -8.13 13.77
CA VAL A 664 14.36 -8.20 13.30
C VAL A 664 14.83 -9.64 13.27
N ASP A 665 15.33 -10.08 12.12
CA ASP A 665 16.01 -11.37 11.97
C ASP A 665 17.46 -11.22 12.43
N ILE A 666 17.80 -11.85 13.57
CA ILE A 666 19.15 -11.82 14.16
C ILE A 666 19.93 -13.10 13.88
N GLY A 667 19.44 -13.97 12.99
CA GLY A 667 20.11 -15.21 12.60
C GLY A 667 19.69 -16.43 13.38
N VAL A 668 18.67 -16.33 14.23
CA VAL A 668 17.98 -17.46 14.87
C VAL A 668 16.63 -17.68 14.18
N HIS A 669 15.98 -18.82 14.44
CA HIS A 669 14.71 -19.17 13.76
C HIS A 669 13.48 -18.44 14.26
N GLN A 670 13.66 -17.47 15.14
CA GLN A 670 12.60 -16.64 15.67
C GLN A 670 13.02 -15.18 15.53
N ASP A 671 12.19 -14.38 14.91
CA ASP A 671 12.42 -12.93 14.84
C ASP A 671 12.34 -12.32 16.24
N GLY A 672 13.26 -11.40 16.52
CA GLY A 672 13.19 -10.59 17.73
C GLY A 672 12.32 -9.37 17.52
N LEU A 673 11.64 -8.94 18.58
CA LEU A 673 10.82 -7.73 18.58
C LEU A 673 11.56 -6.57 19.24
N VAL A 674 11.70 -5.47 18.50
CA VAL A 674 12.08 -4.18 19.05
C VAL A 674 10.80 -3.38 19.26
N HIS A 675 10.36 -3.26 20.52
CA HIS A 675 9.18 -2.46 20.83
C HIS A 675 9.41 -1.00 20.42
N ILE A 676 8.36 -0.28 20.06
CA ILE A 676 8.46 1.11 19.58
C ILE A 676 9.25 2.01 20.54
N SER A 677 9.14 1.78 21.85
CA SER A 677 9.90 2.51 22.89
C SER A 677 11.40 2.22 22.87
N GLN A 678 11.84 1.16 22.19
CA GLN A 678 13.23 0.72 22.09
C GLN A 678 13.87 0.99 20.73
N VAL A 679 13.13 1.61 19.80
CA VAL A 679 13.63 1.91 18.45
C VAL A 679 14.54 3.14 18.45
N SER A 680 14.16 4.20 19.14
CA SER A 680 14.89 5.47 19.15
C SER A 680 14.88 6.12 20.53
N ASN A 681 15.90 6.94 20.79
CA ASN A 681 15.94 7.80 21.99
C ASN A 681 14.95 8.96 21.92
N LYS A 682 14.49 9.29 20.71
CA LYS A 682 13.48 10.32 20.48
C LYS A 682 12.10 9.70 20.43
N PHE A 683 11.08 10.47 20.82
CA PHE A 683 9.70 10.03 20.65
C PHE A 683 9.38 9.90 19.15
N ILE A 684 8.82 8.75 18.76
CA ILE A 684 8.36 8.48 17.39
C ILE A 684 6.91 7.99 17.44
N LYS A 685 6.13 8.40 16.45
CA LYS A 685 4.72 7.98 16.32
C LYS A 685 4.61 6.60 15.70
N HIS A 686 5.49 6.27 14.78
CA HIS A 686 5.54 4.99 14.09
C HIS A 686 6.99 4.58 13.83
N PRO A 687 7.33 3.27 13.97
CA PRO A 687 8.70 2.80 13.74
C PRO A 687 9.23 3.08 12.34
N SER A 688 8.36 3.20 11.33
CA SER A 688 8.76 3.53 9.95
C SER A 688 9.43 4.90 9.79
N GLU A 689 9.32 5.76 10.79
CA GLU A 689 10.07 7.04 10.83
C GLU A 689 11.59 6.83 10.98
N VAL A 690 12.00 5.68 11.47
CA VAL A 690 13.42 5.38 11.78
C VAL A 690 13.97 4.26 10.90
N VAL A 691 13.20 3.21 10.65
CA VAL A 691 13.64 2.02 9.91
C VAL A 691 12.64 1.56 8.87
N SER A 692 13.16 0.87 7.85
CA SER A 692 12.39 0.22 6.80
C SER A 692 12.74 -1.27 6.74
N VAL A 693 11.83 -2.08 6.18
CA VAL A 693 12.09 -3.50 5.92
C VAL A 693 13.34 -3.65 5.05
N GLY A 694 14.21 -4.58 5.40
CA GLY A 694 15.48 -4.80 4.72
C GLY A 694 16.67 -4.03 5.30
N ASP A 695 16.43 -3.06 6.19
CA ASP A 695 17.51 -2.34 6.86
C ASP A 695 18.34 -3.28 7.72
N VAL A 696 19.65 -3.08 7.73
CA VAL A 696 20.58 -3.77 8.61
C VAL A 696 20.80 -2.90 9.85
N VAL A 697 20.46 -3.44 11.02
CA VAL A 697 20.47 -2.69 12.27
C VAL A 697 21.27 -3.43 13.35
N LYS A 698 21.87 -2.67 14.28
CA LYS A 698 22.45 -3.23 15.50
C LYS A 698 21.39 -3.27 16.59
N VAL A 699 21.33 -4.39 17.30
CA VAL A 699 20.36 -4.61 18.38
C VAL A 699 21.05 -5.22 19.59
N VAL A 700 20.55 -4.92 20.78
CA VAL A 700 20.95 -5.53 22.04
C VAL A 700 19.84 -6.48 22.47
N VAL A 701 20.18 -7.70 22.84
CA VAL A 701 19.25 -8.66 23.42
C VAL A 701 18.86 -8.22 24.82
N LEU A 702 17.58 -7.96 25.06
CA LEU A 702 17.05 -7.58 26.37
C LEU A 702 16.63 -8.82 27.17
N GLU A 703 15.80 -9.67 26.55
CA GLU A 703 15.25 -10.86 27.20
C GLU A 703 15.00 -11.94 26.15
N VAL A 704 15.20 -13.19 26.55
CA VAL A 704 14.90 -14.37 25.73
C VAL A 704 13.98 -15.30 26.53
N ASP A 705 12.79 -15.57 26.02
CA ASP A 705 11.85 -16.54 26.57
C ASP A 705 11.77 -17.75 25.62
N GLU A 706 12.54 -18.77 25.91
CA GLU A 706 12.61 -19.97 25.09
C GLU A 706 11.27 -20.75 25.03
N LYS A 707 10.49 -20.71 26.12
CA LYS A 707 9.21 -21.42 26.20
C LYS A 707 8.16 -20.79 25.32
N LYS A 708 8.08 -19.46 25.30
CA LYS A 708 7.16 -18.68 24.47
C LYS A 708 7.73 -18.35 23.10
N LYS A 709 8.99 -18.70 22.84
CA LYS A 709 9.73 -18.37 21.63
C LYS A 709 9.70 -16.87 21.33
N ARG A 710 9.98 -16.06 22.35
CA ARG A 710 10.02 -14.60 22.25
C ARG A 710 11.39 -14.05 22.55
N ILE A 711 11.82 -13.11 21.74
CA ILE A 711 13.09 -12.40 21.91
C ILE A 711 12.79 -10.92 21.92
N SER A 712 13.17 -10.22 22.99
CA SER A 712 13.03 -8.78 23.11
C SER A 712 14.37 -8.10 22.84
N LEU A 713 14.34 -7.13 21.93
CA LEU A 713 15.54 -6.43 21.46
C LEU A 713 15.42 -4.92 21.67
N SER A 714 16.57 -4.24 21.69
CA SER A 714 16.64 -2.78 21.74
C SER A 714 17.61 -2.26 20.69
N MET A 715 17.17 -1.32 19.89
CA MET A 715 18.03 -0.59 18.95
C MET A 715 18.68 0.59 19.65
N LYS A 716 17.97 1.28 20.55
CA LYS A 716 18.49 2.48 21.22
C LYS A 716 19.64 2.19 22.19
N GLN A 717 19.73 0.98 22.73
CA GLN A 717 20.82 0.57 23.62
C GLN A 717 22.05 0.03 22.86
N ALA A 718 21.95 -0.17 21.57
CA ALA A 718 23.02 -0.72 20.72
C ALA A 718 24.00 0.34 20.20
N LYS A 719 23.93 1.57 20.67
CA LYS A 719 24.79 2.69 20.24
C LYS A 719 26.14 2.69 20.92
#